data_708b9bdc16040c767de815086d41a96e
#
_entry.id   708b9bdc16040c767de815086d41a96e
#
_cell.length_a   1.000
_cell.length_b   1.000
_cell.length_c   1.000
_cell.angle_alpha   90.00
_cell.angle_beta   90.00
_cell.angle_gamma   90.00
#
_symmetry.space_group_name_H-M   'P 1'
#
loop_
_entity.id
_entity.type
_entity.pdbx_description
1 polymer ?
#
loop_
_entity_poly.entity_id
_entity_poly.type
_entity_poly.pdbx_seq_one_letter_code
_entity_poly.pdbx_strand_id
1 'polypeptide(L)'
;MKSTFLSLTKMSSDLTVKVAVENTTYVFDKLFDYLVPSAFTDLVQVGKRVLIPFGRGNKKKQGIIFELSPVSDDIPVEKLKSISSVLDDEPVLSKELLNLAEFMKEHYFCTYYDAVKTMLPAGINYKITTLYGVREGVDEEELSEEQQRIFAYLHSKRKAVKSDKILDDFGLDNTVILEDMVKSGYLYKSDEAFRKVSDAVMKMAAPTELADSDNIKLTEKQKAVLDLIKMTGGTSVKEVCYFTGVTTGVTDALYKKGLIYYYDEEVFRIEDRTKDESLAPVALSEQQQTACDNLYAEYADSKPHTSLLFGVTGSGKTSVFMKLIERVINDNKGIIVMVPEISLTPQFVSTFSKRFGEQIAVFHSALSLGERLDEYKRVKKGLAKIVIGTRSAVFAPFEKVGLIIMDEEQEYSYKSESSPRYHAREIAKFRCSYDNALLVLSSATPSVESYYYAKNGRYSLNTLTERYGDAVLPKVVVADMNVEQQNGNVTGFSETLLENLRYNLENNKQSILLLNRRGYNTFVTCRMCGEPVVCPNCSISLTYHSANRRMMCHYCGYSVPYTEECPSCHSKSLRFGGTGTQKAESEISELFPDARILRMDTDATSSKSSYEKMITAFADGKYDILVGTQMVAKGLDFPNVTLVGVLNTDYMLYADDYRSYERTFSLLTQVVGRSGRGASKGMAVIQSYTPDNLIISMAARQDYLAFYSTEIQVRKAMLYPPFADICLIGFSGEKQQLTMKAANSFLQCFVSHARSEYPAMPLRILGPSPANVVKVSNKFRYKLIIKCKNNRDFRGLLSAVMIEFGKNKEFGQVSTYADMNALTC
;
A
#
# COMPACT_ATOMS: atom_id res chain seq x y z
N MET A 1 -41.35 -39.70 -8.79
CA MET A 1 -42.01 -38.38 -8.86
C MET A 1 -41.20 -37.54 -9.85
N LYS A 2 -41.83 -37.14 -10.93
CA LYS A 2 -41.21 -36.48 -12.06
C LYS A 2 -40.73 -35.08 -11.60
N SER A 3 -39.45 -34.80 -11.60
CA SER A 3 -38.87 -33.45 -11.43
C SER A 3 -38.91 -32.77 -12.79
N THR A 4 -39.87 -31.89 -12.92
CA THR A 4 -40.07 -31.00 -14.06
C THR A 4 -38.93 -30.00 -14.12
N PHE A 5 -38.08 -30.11 -15.14
CA PHE A 5 -37.18 -29.01 -15.51
C PHE A 5 -38.06 -27.83 -15.95
N LEU A 6 -38.26 -26.87 -15.06
CA LEU A 6 -38.79 -25.59 -15.41
C LEU A 6 -37.76 -24.86 -16.26
N SER A 7 -38.01 -24.79 -17.56
CA SER A 7 -37.49 -23.72 -18.40
C SER A 7 -37.76 -22.40 -17.67
N LEU A 8 -36.73 -21.71 -17.26
CA LEU A 8 -36.79 -20.33 -16.74
C LEU A 8 -37.36 -19.44 -17.86
N THR A 9 -38.67 -19.41 -17.97
CA THR A 9 -39.41 -18.38 -18.68
C THR A 9 -38.99 -17.02 -18.11
N LYS A 10 -38.57 -16.13 -18.99
CA LYS A 10 -38.34 -14.69 -18.75
C LYS A 10 -39.50 -14.08 -17.96
N MET A 11 -39.41 -14.06 -16.64
CA MET A 11 -40.22 -13.10 -15.85
C MET A 11 -39.51 -11.77 -15.95
N SER A 12 -40.16 -10.76 -16.49
CA SER A 12 -39.64 -9.40 -16.61
C SER A 12 -39.31 -8.89 -15.20
N SER A 13 -38.06 -8.70 -14.91
CA SER A 13 -37.64 -7.91 -13.75
C SER A 13 -37.73 -6.45 -14.17
N ASP A 14 -38.40 -5.66 -13.38
CA ASP A 14 -38.56 -4.20 -13.61
C ASP A 14 -37.32 -3.40 -13.13
N LEU A 15 -36.19 -4.09 -12.83
CA LEU A 15 -35.02 -3.51 -12.23
C LEU A 15 -33.73 -3.79 -13.03
N THR A 16 -32.92 -2.75 -13.22
CA THR A 16 -31.56 -2.83 -13.79
C THR A 16 -30.50 -2.36 -12.79
N VAL A 17 -29.28 -2.86 -12.98
CA VAL A 17 -28.08 -2.44 -12.23
C VAL A 17 -27.02 -1.95 -13.19
N LYS A 18 -26.37 -0.83 -12.84
CA LYS A 18 -25.14 -0.37 -13.49
C LYS A 18 -23.93 -0.93 -12.76
N VAL A 19 -23.11 -1.67 -13.48
CA VAL A 19 -22.02 -2.47 -12.91
C VAL A 19 -20.66 -2.05 -13.49
N ALA A 20 -19.70 -1.79 -12.60
CA ALA A 20 -18.29 -1.69 -12.95
C ALA A 20 -17.69 -3.10 -13.04
N VAL A 21 -17.08 -3.44 -14.16
CA VAL A 21 -16.64 -4.82 -14.49
C VAL A 21 -15.14 -4.97 -14.35
N GLU A 22 -14.69 -6.07 -13.74
CA GLU A 22 -13.27 -6.37 -13.58
C GLU A 22 -12.54 -6.56 -14.92
N ASN A 23 -11.24 -6.19 -14.92
CA ASN A 23 -10.36 -6.37 -16.09
C ASN A 23 -10.92 -5.77 -17.38
N THR A 24 -11.52 -4.59 -17.30
CA THR A 24 -11.80 -3.73 -18.45
C THR A 24 -10.57 -2.89 -18.79
N THR A 25 -10.47 -2.43 -20.02
CA THR A 25 -9.44 -1.46 -20.42
C THR A 25 -10.02 -0.06 -20.36
N TYR A 26 -9.20 0.95 -20.08
CA TYR A 26 -9.65 2.35 -19.95
C TYR A 26 -10.50 2.83 -21.13
N VAL A 27 -10.15 2.39 -22.35
CA VAL A 27 -10.85 2.74 -23.62
C VAL A 27 -12.32 2.29 -23.62
N PHE A 28 -12.63 1.18 -22.98
CA PHE A 28 -13.96 0.57 -22.96
C PHE A 28 -14.61 0.62 -21.56
N ASP A 29 -13.98 1.31 -20.63
CA ASP A 29 -14.43 1.33 -19.25
C ASP A 29 -15.61 2.29 -19.06
N LYS A 30 -16.76 1.71 -18.75
CA LYS A 30 -18.00 2.39 -18.38
C LYS A 30 -18.76 1.53 -17.38
N LEU A 31 -19.81 2.07 -16.81
CA LEU A 31 -20.80 1.28 -16.09
C LEU A 31 -21.70 0.57 -17.11
N PHE A 32 -21.85 -0.74 -16.96
CA PHE A 32 -22.61 -1.59 -17.87
C PHE A 32 -23.97 -1.95 -17.25
N ASP A 33 -25.03 -1.88 -18.04
CA ASP A 33 -26.38 -2.20 -17.60
C ASP A 33 -26.64 -3.70 -17.66
N TYR A 34 -27.19 -4.24 -16.58
CA TYR A 34 -27.62 -5.63 -16.44
C TYR A 34 -29.04 -5.71 -15.84
N LEU A 35 -29.82 -6.68 -16.30
CA LEU A 35 -31.10 -7.03 -15.71
C LEU A 35 -30.90 -7.76 -14.39
N VAL A 36 -31.80 -7.50 -13.43
CA VAL A 36 -31.87 -8.20 -12.15
C VAL A 36 -32.96 -9.28 -12.25
N PRO A 37 -32.64 -10.58 -12.25
CA PRO A 37 -33.65 -11.64 -12.14
C PRO A 37 -34.49 -11.46 -10.87
N SER A 38 -35.76 -11.83 -10.93
CA SER A 38 -36.71 -11.72 -9.79
C SER A 38 -36.21 -12.39 -8.51
N ALA A 39 -35.44 -13.49 -8.64
CA ALA A 39 -34.83 -14.18 -7.50
C ALA A 39 -33.77 -13.36 -6.75
N PHE A 40 -33.25 -12.29 -7.34
CA PHE A 40 -32.21 -11.44 -6.74
C PHE A 40 -32.68 -10.02 -6.41
N THR A 41 -33.95 -9.68 -6.65
CA THR A 41 -34.49 -8.32 -6.46
C THR A 41 -34.26 -7.82 -5.03
N ASP A 42 -34.52 -8.66 -4.03
CA ASP A 42 -34.35 -8.32 -2.61
C ASP A 42 -32.88 -8.40 -2.13
N LEU A 43 -32.00 -8.99 -2.93
CA LEU A 43 -30.61 -9.22 -2.59
C LEU A 43 -29.68 -8.14 -3.14
N VAL A 44 -30.07 -7.49 -4.25
CA VAL A 44 -29.22 -6.47 -4.89
C VAL A 44 -29.23 -5.17 -4.11
N GLN A 45 -28.06 -4.60 -3.89
CA GLN A 45 -27.87 -3.28 -3.28
C GLN A 45 -26.64 -2.59 -3.89
N VAL A 46 -26.66 -1.27 -3.93
CA VAL A 46 -25.51 -0.46 -4.34
C VAL A 46 -24.32 -0.78 -3.43
N GLY A 47 -23.13 -0.99 -4.02
CA GLY A 47 -21.94 -1.37 -3.31
C GLY A 47 -21.73 -2.87 -3.10
N LYS A 48 -22.69 -3.73 -3.52
CA LYS A 48 -22.49 -5.19 -3.53
C LYS A 48 -21.79 -5.67 -4.79
N ARG A 49 -21.04 -6.78 -4.67
CA ARG A 49 -20.43 -7.44 -5.81
C ARG A 49 -21.39 -8.46 -6.42
N VAL A 50 -21.29 -8.59 -7.73
CA VAL A 50 -22.10 -9.53 -8.53
C VAL A 50 -21.23 -10.32 -9.50
N LEU A 51 -21.67 -11.52 -9.84
CA LEU A 51 -21.12 -12.30 -10.93
C LEU A 51 -21.96 -12.06 -12.19
N ILE A 52 -21.31 -11.68 -13.28
CA ILE A 52 -21.97 -11.24 -14.53
C ILE A 52 -21.37 -11.94 -15.75
N PRO A 53 -22.16 -12.22 -16.80
CA PRO A 53 -21.64 -12.65 -18.10
C PRO A 53 -21.12 -11.44 -18.88
N PHE A 54 -19.83 -11.45 -19.32
CA PHE A 54 -19.20 -10.34 -20.01
C PHE A 54 -18.60 -10.74 -21.37
N GLY A 55 -18.65 -9.83 -22.33
CA GLY A 55 -18.10 -10.03 -23.68
C GLY A 55 -18.93 -10.98 -24.57
N ARG A 56 -18.43 -11.27 -25.79
CA ARG A 56 -19.14 -12.14 -26.76
C ARG A 56 -19.25 -13.59 -26.29
N GLY A 57 -18.28 -14.08 -25.54
CA GLY A 57 -18.25 -15.44 -25.01
C GLY A 57 -18.97 -15.64 -23.68
N ASN A 58 -19.70 -14.65 -23.16
CA ASN A 58 -20.39 -14.70 -21.87
C ASN A 58 -19.52 -15.19 -20.70
N LYS A 59 -18.21 -14.94 -20.75
CA LYS A 59 -17.30 -15.31 -19.69
C LYS A 59 -17.72 -14.64 -18.39
N LYS A 60 -17.87 -15.41 -17.32
CA LYS A 60 -18.23 -14.86 -16.02
C LYS A 60 -17.13 -13.99 -15.46
N LYS A 61 -17.49 -12.78 -15.05
CA LYS A 61 -16.61 -11.80 -14.41
C LYS A 61 -17.26 -11.24 -13.15
N GLN A 62 -16.42 -10.78 -12.24
CA GLN A 62 -16.88 -10.06 -11.06
C GLN A 62 -17.12 -8.60 -11.44
N GLY A 63 -18.18 -8.02 -10.88
CA GLY A 63 -18.48 -6.60 -10.97
C GLY A 63 -18.98 -6.05 -9.65
N ILE A 64 -19.09 -4.74 -9.55
CA ILE A 64 -19.67 -4.05 -8.40
C ILE A 64 -20.82 -3.14 -8.86
N ILE A 65 -21.91 -3.11 -8.10
CA ILE A 65 -23.09 -2.32 -8.39
C ILE A 65 -22.86 -0.87 -7.95
N PHE A 66 -22.96 0.07 -8.90
CA PHE A 66 -22.88 1.51 -8.65
C PHE A 66 -24.24 2.16 -8.53
N GLU A 67 -25.23 1.67 -9.30
CA GLU A 67 -26.54 2.28 -9.37
C GLU A 67 -27.62 1.21 -9.58
N LEU A 68 -28.79 1.45 -9.01
CA LEU A 68 -30.01 0.68 -9.20
C LEU A 68 -31.04 1.60 -9.85
N SER A 69 -31.68 1.18 -10.93
CA SER A 69 -32.70 1.94 -11.62
C SER A 69 -33.80 1.03 -12.16
N PRO A 70 -35.05 1.53 -12.30
CA PRO A 70 -36.05 0.83 -13.09
C PRO A 70 -35.55 0.63 -14.54
N VAL A 71 -36.09 -0.36 -15.22
CA VAL A 71 -35.80 -0.57 -16.64
C VAL A 71 -36.25 0.67 -17.43
N SER A 72 -35.31 1.27 -18.16
CA SER A 72 -35.58 2.41 -19.03
C SER A 72 -36.21 1.95 -20.35
N ASP A 73 -37.24 2.67 -20.84
CA ASP A 73 -37.88 2.43 -22.13
C ASP A 73 -36.92 2.62 -23.32
N ASP A 74 -35.77 3.32 -23.11
CA ASP A 74 -34.78 3.62 -24.15
C ASP A 74 -33.90 2.43 -24.51
N ILE A 75 -33.84 1.39 -23.67
CA ILE A 75 -32.96 0.22 -23.90
C ILE A 75 -33.83 -1.02 -24.12
N PRO A 76 -33.73 -1.67 -25.29
CA PRO A 76 -34.45 -2.93 -25.53
C PRO A 76 -34.02 -4.01 -24.51
N VAL A 77 -34.92 -4.40 -23.63
CA VAL A 77 -34.70 -5.37 -22.55
C VAL A 77 -34.08 -6.67 -23.09
N GLU A 78 -34.41 -7.06 -24.31
CA GLU A 78 -33.90 -8.26 -24.97
C GLU A 78 -32.39 -8.23 -25.25
N LYS A 79 -31.77 -7.03 -25.25
CA LYS A 79 -30.33 -6.86 -25.47
C LYS A 79 -29.54 -6.84 -24.17
N LEU A 80 -30.21 -6.72 -23.03
CA LEU A 80 -29.57 -6.72 -21.73
C LEU A 80 -29.29 -8.15 -21.25
N LYS A 81 -28.11 -8.35 -20.73
CA LYS A 81 -27.73 -9.59 -20.03
C LYS A 81 -28.18 -9.49 -18.57
N SER A 82 -28.45 -10.63 -17.95
CA SER A 82 -28.83 -10.70 -16.53
C SER A 82 -27.61 -10.97 -15.66
N ILE A 83 -27.62 -10.49 -14.42
CA ILE A 83 -26.64 -10.88 -13.40
C ILE A 83 -26.79 -12.38 -13.12
N SER A 84 -25.68 -13.06 -12.81
CA SER A 84 -25.67 -14.52 -12.55
C SER A 84 -25.84 -14.84 -11.07
N SER A 85 -25.29 -14.05 -10.17
CA SER A 85 -25.45 -14.16 -8.72
C SER A 85 -25.01 -12.88 -8.01
N VAL A 86 -25.48 -12.69 -6.77
CA VAL A 86 -25.00 -11.70 -5.81
C VAL A 86 -23.97 -12.38 -4.91
N LEU A 87 -22.83 -11.76 -4.67
CA LEU A 87 -21.69 -12.38 -3.99
C LEU A 87 -21.57 -11.99 -2.51
N ASP A 88 -22.22 -10.91 -2.10
CA ASP A 88 -22.09 -10.33 -0.75
C ASP A 88 -23.46 -10.24 -0.06
N ASP A 89 -23.47 -10.54 1.23
CA ASP A 89 -24.68 -10.39 2.06
C ASP A 89 -24.96 -8.89 2.33
N GLU A 90 -23.89 -8.09 2.50
CA GLU A 90 -23.94 -6.64 2.73
C GLU A 90 -23.08 -5.88 1.73
N PRO A 91 -23.40 -4.58 1.42
CA PRO A 91 -22.54 -3.76 0.57
C PRO A 91 -21.10 -3.70 1.07
N VAL A 92 -20.12 -4.02 0.21
CA VAL A 92 -18.69 -3.94 0.57
C VAL A 92 -18.15 -2.51 0.49
N LEU A 93 -18.79 -1.63 -0.28
CA LEU A 93 -18.45 -0.21 -0.37
C LEU A 93 -19.67 0.65 -0.04
N SER A 94 -19.44 1.76 0.68
CA SER A 94 -20.41 2.81 0.94
C SER A 94 -20.64 3.66 -0.32
N LYS A 95 -21.70 4.47 -0.33
CA LYS A 95 -21.97 5.44 -1.40
C LYS A 95 -20.83 6.46 -1.53
N GLU A 96 -20.23 6.88 -0.42
CA GLU A 96 -19.06 7.77 -0.42
C GLU A 96 -17.88 7.15 -1.18
N LEU A 97 -17.54 5.86 -0.92
CA LEU A 97 -16.45 5.17 -1.58
C LEU A 97 -16.75 4.90 -3.08
N LEU A 98 -18.00 4.73 -3.47
CA LEU A 98 -18.37 4.66 -4.89
C LEU A 98 -18.18 6.00 -5.60
N ASN A 99 -18.60 7.12 -4.99
CA ASN A 99 -18.35 8.47 -5.51
C ASN A 99 -16.83 8.76 -5.56
N LEU A 100 -16.07 8.25 -4.58
CA LEU A 100 -14.60 8.31 -4.61
C LEU A 100 -14.02 7.51 -5.79
N ALA A 101 -14.60 6.37 -6.17
CA ALA A 101 -14.16 5.62 -7.35
C ALA A 101 -14.38 6.41 -8.65
N GLU A 102 -15.48 7.14 -8.77
CA GLU A 102 -15.72 8.06 -9.89
C GLU A 102 -14.69 9.19 -9.94
N PHE A 103 -14.45 9.84 -8.78
CA PHE A 103 -13.41 10.84 -8.64
C PHE A 103 -12.04 10.28 -9.05
N MET A 104 -11.68 9.07 -8.59
CA MET A 104 -10.40 8.45 -8.92
C MET A 104 -10.28 8.15 -10.41
N LYS A 105 -11.32 7.66 -11.07
CA LYS A 105 -11.35 7.45 -12.51
C LYS A 105 -11.05 8.72 -13.28
N GLU A 106 -11.72 9.82 -12.93
CA GLU A 106 -11.57 11.11 -13.58
C GLU A 106 -10.18 11.73 -13.37
N HIS A 107 -9.64 11.64 -12.13
CA HIS A 107 -8.42 12.36 -11.75
C HIS A 107 -7.14 11.56 -11.99
N TYR A 108 -7.21 10.22 -12.03
CA TYR A 108 -6.04 9.34 -12.16
C TYR A 108 -6.08 8.42 -13.37
N PHE A 109 -7.03 8.61 -14.28
CA PHE A 109 -7.13 7.90 -15.57
C PHE A 109 -7.05 6.38 -15.42
N CYS A 110 -7.74 5.84 -14.44
CA CYS A 110 -7.89 4.42 -14.16
C CYS A 110 -9.28 3.92 -14.54
N THR A 111 -9.51 2.60 -14.50
CA THR A 111 -10.86 2.04 -14.64
C THR A 111 -11.64 2.17 -13.33
N TYR A 112 -12.99 2.14 -13.40
CA TYR A 112 -13.84 2.07 -12.21
C TYR A 112 -13.44 0.90 -11.30
N TYR A 113 -13.19 -0.26 -11.90
CA TYR A 113 -12.85 -1.44 -11.13
C TYR A 113 -11.45 -1.37 -10.50
N ASP A 114 -10.48 -0.73 -11.13
CA ASP A 114 -9.15 -0.49 -10.53
C ASP A 114 -9.27 0.39 -9.28
N ALA A 115 -10.08 1.44 -9.34
CA ALA A 115 -10.35 2.30 -8.20
C ALA A 115 -10.98 1.51 -7.05
N VAL A 116 -12.06 0.77 -7.33
CA VAL A 116 -12.75 -0.09 -6.35
C VAL A 116 -11.82 -1.13 -5.73
N LYS A 117 -11.05 -1.85 -6.57
CA LYS A 117 -10.12 -2.89 -6.12
C LYS A 117 -9.07 -2.35 -5.14
N THR A 118 -8.66 -1.09 -5.32
CA THR A 118 -7.69 -0.43 -4.44
C THR A 118 -8.25 -0.13 -3.05
N MET A 119 -9.56 0.08 -2.94
CA MET A 119 -10.26 0.37 -1.69
C MET A 119 -10.56 -0.89 -0.86
N LEU A 120 -10.58 -2.06 -1.50
CA LEU A 120 -10.93 -3.31 -0.85
C LEU A 120 -9.69 -4.05 -0.33
N PRO A 121 -9.75 -4.71 0.84
CA PRO A 121 -8.66 -5.53 1.32
C PRO A 121 -8.44 -6.74 0.41
N ALA A 122 -7.19 -7.12 0.17
CA ALA A 122 -6.84 -8.19 -0.76
C ALA A 122 -7.48 -9.55 -0.41
N GLY A 123 -7.80 -9.81 0.87
CA GLY A 123 -8.44 -11.03 1.35
C GLY A 123 -9.91 -11.19 0.93
N ILE A 124 -10.59 -10.08 0.61
CA ILE A 124 -12.03 -10.11 0.28
C ILE A 124 -12.32 -10.58 -1.16
N ASN A 125 -11.31 -10.61 -2.03
CA ASN A 125 -11.49 -10.94 -3.44
C ASN A 125 -11.91 -12.39 -3.65
N TYR A 126 -12.87 -12.60 -4.55
CA TYR A 126 -13.25 -13.93 -5.01
C TYR A 126 -12.32 -14.42 -6.13
N LYS A 127 -12.03 -15.72 -6.13
CA LYS A 127 -11.46 -16.44 -7.29
C LYS A 127 -12.60 -17.15 -7.99
N ILE A 128 -12.85 -16.81 -9.24
CA ILE A 128 -13.79 -17.57 -10.08
C ILE A 128 -13.08 -18.86 -10.48
N THR A 129 -13.66 -19.99 -10.16
CA THR A 129 -13.11 -21.31 -10.45
C THR A 129 -14.16 -22.13 -11.18
N THR A 130 -13.78 -22.74 -12.28
CA THR A 130 -14.64 -23.67 -13.01
C THR A 130 -14.67 -25.00 -12.27
N LEU A 131 -15.87 -25.51 -12.06
CA LEU A 131 -16.15 -26.83 -11.49
C LEU A 131 -16.69 -27.74 -12.57
N TYR A 132 -16.31 -29.01 -12.53
CA TYR A 132 -16.81 -30.05 -13.42
C TYR A 132 -17.54 -31.12 -12.61
N GLY A 133 -18.72 -31.51 -13.08
CA GLY A 133 -19.51 -32.55 -12.47
C GLY A 133 -20.09 -33.48 -13.55
N VAL A 134 -20.49 -34.70 -13.16
CA VAL A 134 -21.05 -35.70 -14.06
C VAL A 134 -22.52 -35.42 -14.32
N ARG A 135 -22.97 -35.58 -15.57
CA ARG A 135 -24.39 -35.56 -15.91
C ARG A 135 -25.00 -36.94 -15.63
N GLU A 136 -26.15 -36.98 -15.00
CA GLU A 136 -26.88 -38.21 -14.73
C GLU A 136 -27.47 -38.82 -16.01
N GLY A 137 -27.42 -40.16 -16.16
CA GLY A 137 -28.06 -40.89 -17.23
C GLY A 137 -27.26 -40.98 -18.54
N VAL A 138 -25.94 -40.82 -18.51
CA VAL A 138 -25.04 -40.89 -19.66
C VAL A 138 -24.38 -42.26 -19.73
N ASP A 139 -24.27 -42.84 -20.94
CA ASP A 139 -23.63 -44.14 -21.18
C ASP A 139 -22.11 -43.97 -21.29
N GLU A 140 -21.34 -44.83 -20.62
CA GLU A 140 -19.88 -44.72 -20.51
C GLU A 140 -19.12 -45.42 -21.65
N GLU A 141 -19.82 -46.15 -22.54
CA GLU A 141 -19.20 -47.06 -23.53
C GLU A 141 -18.37 -46.35 -24.62
N GLU A 142 -18.55 -45.04 -24.82
CA GLU A 142 -17.84 -44.27 -25.87
C GLU A 142 -16.64 -43.46 -25.37
N LEU A 143 -16.30 -43.57 -24.08
CA LEU A 143 -15.20 -42.77 -23.47
C LEU A 143 -13.83 -43.47 -23.64
N SER A 144 -12.77 -42.70 -23.91
CA SER A 144 -11.40 -43.21 -23.87
C SER A 144 -11.00 -43.61 -22.45
N GLU A 145 -9.99 -44.48 -22.31
CA GLU A 145 -9.51 -44.93 -20.99
C GLU A 145 -9.24 -43.77 -20.01
N GLU A 146 -8.64 -42.67 -20.48
CA GLU A 146 -8.36 -41.50 -19.67
C GLU A 146 -9.65 -40.78 -19.27
N GLN A 147 -10.59 -40.62 -20.19
CA GLN A 147 -11.90 -40.01 -19.93
C GLN A 147 -12.73 -40.87 -18.97
N GLN A 148 -12.68 -42.18 -19.07
CA GLN A 148 -13.35 -43.11 -18.13
C GLN A 148 -12.81 -42.95 -16.70
N ARG A 149 -11.48 -42.81 -16.55
CA ARG A 149 -10.87 -42.59 -15.24
C ARG A 149 -11.32 -41.28 -14.62
N ILE A 150 -11.35 -40.18 -15.41
CA ILE A 150 -11.82 -38.87 -14.94
C ILE A 150 -13.31 -38.92 -14.59
N PHE A 151 -14.14 -39.59 -15.44
CA PHE A 151 -15.57 -39.74 -15.22
C PHE A 151 -15.87 -40.51 -13.94
N ALA A 152 -15.26 -41.67 -13.73
CA ALA A 152 -15.38 -42.46 -12.52
C ALA A 152 -14.96 -41.70 -11.25
N TYR A 153 -13.84 -40.95 -11.32
CA TYR A 153 -13.40 -40.11 -10.23
C TYR A 153 -14.45 -39.03 -9.87
N LEU A 154 -14.96 -38.29 -10.85
CA LEU A 154 -15.97 -37.26 -10.63
C LEU A 154 -17.29 -37.86 -10.13
N HIS A 155 -17.70 -39.00 -10.66
CA HIS A 155 -18.89 -39.71 -10.21
C HIS A 155 -18.79 -40.16 -8.74
N SER A 156 -17.60 -40.64 -8.31
CA SER A 156 -17.34 -41.01 -6.92
C SER A 156 -17.48 -39.86 -5.93
N LYS A 157 -17.21 -38.63 -6.35
CA LYS A 157 -17.27 -37.45 -5.48
C LYS A 157 -18.69 -36.97 -5.21
N ARG A 158 -19.69 -37.36 -6.01
CA ARG A 158 -21.11 -36.92 -5.89
C ARG A 158 -21.31 -35.39 -5.83
N LYS A 159 -20.28 -34.61 -6.11
CA LYS A 159 -20.26 -33.13 -6.15
C LYS A 159 -19.30 -32.68 -7.24
N ALA A 160 -19.57 -31.53 -7.84
CA ALA A 160 -18.66 -30.94 -8.80
C ALA A 160 -17.28 -30.61 -8.15
N VAL A 161 -16.21 -30.90 -8.90
CA VAL A 161 -14.81 -30.75 -8.45
C VAL A 161 -14.14 -29.58 -9.19
N LYS A 162 -13.27 -28.86 -8.50
CA LYS A 162 -12.52 -27.73 -9.07
C LYS A 162 -11.58 -28.20 -10.18
N SER A 163 -11.52 -27.43 -11.28
CA SER A 163 -10.61 -27.69 -12.41
C SER A 163 -9.17 -27.92 -11.97
N ASP A 164 -8.63 -27.02 -11.14
CA ASP A 164 -7.24 -27.09 -10.69
C ASP A 164 -6.94 -28.44 -10.02
N LYS A 165 -7.89 -28.93 -9.19
CA LYS A 165 -7.74 -30.22 -8.50
C LYS A 165 -7.79 -31.43 -9.45
N ILE A 166 -8.62 -31.37 -10.50
CA ILE A 166 -8.68 -32.44 -11.50
C ILE A 166 -7.37 -32.46 -12.29
N LEU A 167 -6.85 -31.31 -12.68
CA LEU A 167 -5.58 -31.20 -13.39
C LEU A 167 -4.43 -31.77 -12.56
N ASP A 168 -4.35 -31.44 -11.28
CA ASP A 168 -3.32 -31.93 -10.35
C ASP A 168 -3.45 -33.45 -10.11
N ASP A 169 -4.68 -33.96 -9.83
CA ASP A 169 -4.93 -35.36 -9.51
C ASP A 169 -4.65 -36.29 -10.71
N PHE A 170 -4.80 -35.79 -11.94
CA PHE A 170 -4.59 -36.59 -13.18
C PHE A 170 -3.32 -36.19 -13.97
N GLY A 171 -2.57 -35.18 -13.50
CA GLY A 171 -1.35 -34.70 -14.16
C GLY A 171 -1.59 -34.07 -15.54
N LEU A 172 -2.73 -33.39 -15.72
CA LEU A 172 -3.12 -32.76 -16.97
C LEU A 172 -2.58 -31.34 -17.06
N ASP A 173 -1.97 -30.99 -18.20
CA ASP A 173 -1.44 -29.64 -18.44
C ASP A 173 -2.52 -28.58 -18.71
N ASN A 174 -3.72 -29.01 -19.14
CA ASN A 174 -4.82 -28.10 -19.52
C ASN A 174 -6.19 -28.77 -19.42
N THR A 175 -7.26 -27.99 -19.61
CA THR A 175 -8.65 -28.45 -19.50
C THR A 175 -9.26 -28.98 -20.80
N VAL A 176 -8.49 -29.20 -21.86
CA VAL A 176 -9.03 -29.58 -23.19
C VAL A 176 -9.87 -30.85 -23.12
N ILE A 177 -9.38 -31.90 -22.45
CA ILE A 177 -10.11 -33.17 -22.30
C ILE A 177 -11.45 -32.99 -21.55
N LEU A 178 -11.47 -32.13 -20.51
CA LEU A 178 -12.67 -31.80 -19.74
C LEU A 178 -13.69 -31.03 -20.59
N GLU A 179 -13.20 -30.07 -21.39
CA GLU A 179 -14.06 -29.29 -22.28
C GLU A 179 -14.68 -30.17 -23.40
N ASP A 180 -13.93 -31.14 -23.92
CA ASP A 180 -14.45 -32.09 -24.89
C ASP A 180 -15.50 -33.00 -24.27
N MET A 181 -15.29 -33.48 -23.05
CA MET A 181 -16.30 -34.26 -22.32
C MET A 181 -17.56 -33.44 -22.01
N VAL A 182 -17.43 -32.12 -21.80
CA VAL A 182 -18.59 -31.21 -21.64
C VAL A 182 -19.34 -31.06 -22.98
N LYS A 183 -18.64 -30.91 -24.09
CA LYS A 183 -19.24 -30.78 -25.43
C LYS A 183 -19.97 -32.05 -25.83
N SER A 184 -19.40 -33.21 -25.51
CA SER A 184 -20.00 -34.52 -25.78
C SER A 184 -21.12 -34.90 -24.79
N GLY A 185 -21.38 -34.03 -23.79
CA GLY A 185 -22.52 -34.17 -22.88
C GLY A 185 -22.28 -35.08 -21.66
N TYR A 186 -21.07 -35.60 -21.46
CA TYR A 186 -20.71 -36.45 -20.30
C TYR A 186 -20.57 -35.68 -18.99
N LEU A 187 -20.02 -34.49 -19.09
CA LEU A 187 -19.83 -33.57 -17.94
C LEU A 187 -20.69 -32.32 -18.10
N TYR A 188 -20.98 -31.68 -16.99
CA TYR A 188 -21.39 -30.27 -16.96
C TYR A 188 -20.30 -29.44 -16.33
N LYS A 189 -20.23 -28.16 -16.69
CA LYS A 189 -19.37 -27.17 -16.02
C LYS A 189 -20.18 -26.05 -15.40
N SER A 190 -19.75 -25.58 -14.26
CA SER A 190 -20.26 -24.38 -13.60
C SER A 190 -19.11 -23.53 -13.12
N ASP A 191 -19.25 -22.19 -13.26
CA ASP A 191 -18.29 -21.25 -12.69
C ASP A 191 -18.83 -20.76 -11.35
N GLU A 192 -18.06 -20.97 -10.29
CA GLU A 192 -18.40 -20.51 -8.95
C GLU A 192 -17.32 -19.59 -8.41
N ALA A 193 -17.73 -18.62 -7.60
CA ALA A 193 -16.85 -17.68 -6.96
C ALA A 193 -16.52 -18.13 -5.52
N PHE A 194 -15.24 -18.34 -5.25
CA PHE A 194 -14.76 -18.73 -3.92
C PHE A 194 -13.96 -17.60 -3.30
N ARG A 195 -14.22 -17.24 -2.04
CA ARG A 195 -13.38 -16.30 -1.30
C ARG A 195 -11.97 -16.87 -1.14
N LYS A 196 -10.94 -16.02 -1.32
CA LYS A 196 -9.54 -16.41 -1.08
C LYS A 196 -9.26 -16.71 0.39
N VAL A 197 -9.94 -16.02 1.29
CA VAL A 197 -9.80 -16.16 2.73
C VAL A 197 -11.18 -16.35 3.32
N SER A 198 -11.37 -17.43 4.10
CA SER A 198 -12.57 -17.66 4.89
C SER A 198 -12.52 -16.83 6.18
N ASP A 199 -13.68 -16.47 6.67
CA ASP A 199 -13.83 -15.88 7.99
C ASP A 199 -13.30 -16.85 9.06
N ALA A 200 -12.67 -16.31 10.11
CA ALA A 200 -12.32 -17.10 11.26
C ALA A 200 -13.59 -17.30 12.09
N VAL A 201 -13.91 -18.55 12.35
CA VAL A 201 -15.05 -18.89 13.17
C VAL A 201 -14.63 -19.76 14.35
N MET A 202 -15.25 -19.55 15.47
CA MET A 202 -15.12 -20.36 16.67
C MET A 202 -16.39 -21.18 16.84
N LYS A 203 -16.23 -22.51 16.95
CA LYS A 203 -17.36 -23.40 17.18
C LYS A 203 -17.84 -23.22 18.61
N MET A 204 -19.04 -22.68 18.77
CA MET A 204 -19.71 -22.47 20.04
C MET A 204 -20.71 -23.60 20.34
N ALA A 205 -20.97 -23.79 21.62
CA ALA A 205 -22.00 -24.70 22.11
C ALA A 205 -22.95 -23.95 23.05
N ALA A 206 -24.25 -24.06 22.79
CA ALA A 206 -25.29 -23.51 23.66
C ALA A 206 -26.33 -24.57 24.07
N PRO A 207 -27.03 -24.40 25.22
CA PRO A 207 -28.03 -25.34 25.68
C PRO A 207 -29.29 -25.26 24.80
N THR A 208 -29.95 -26.39 24.63
CA THR A 208 -31.30 -26.45 24.03
C THR A 208 -32.36 -26.40 25.16
N GLU A 209 -33.62 -26.25 24.80
CA GLU A 209 -34.75 -26.33 25.74
C GLU A 209 -34.81 -27.70 26.45
N LEU A 210 -34.31 -28.76 25.80
CA LEU A 210 -34.25 -30.10 26.40
C LEU A 210 -33.13 -30.25 27.43
N ALA A 211 -32.23 -29.30 27.54
CA ALA A 211 -31.14 -29.33 28.52
C ALA A 211 -31.61 -29.36 29.97
N ASP A 212 -32.83 -28.87 30.26
CA ASP A 212 -33.43 -28.85 31.62
C ASP A 212 -34.30 -30.07 31.95
N SER A 213 -34.40 -31.07 31.05
CA SER A 213 -35.19 -32.26 31.29
C SER A 213 -34.45 -33.28 32.16
N ASP A 214 -35.04 -33.62 33.33
CA ASP A 214 -34.47 -34.53 34.32
C ASP A 214 -34.45 -36.02 33.90
N ASN A 215 -34.98 -36.38 32.75
CA ASN A 215 -35.16 -37.76 32.30
C ASN A 215 -33.98 -38.36 31.52
N ILE A 216 -32.87 -37.59 31.32
CA ILE A 216 -31.74 -38.08 30.47
C ILE A 216 -30.58 -38.49 31.36
N LYS A 217 -30.19 -39.76 31.35
CA LYS A 217 -28.99 -40.26 32.04
C LYS A 217 -27.71 -39.66 31.44
N LEU A 218 -26.98 -38.88 32.26
CA LEU A 218 -25.71 -38.27 31.94
C LEU A 218 -24.59 -38.90 32.80
N THR A 219 -23.40 -39.01 32.19
CA THR A 219 -22.18 -39.29 32.98
C THR A 219 -21.75 -38.04 33.74
N GLU A 220 -20.94 -38.16 34.78
CA GLU A 220 -20.42 -37.01 35.55
C GLU A 220 -19.74 -35.99 34.66
N LYS A 221 -18.95 -36.46 33.66
CA LYS A 221 -18.30 -35.58 32.69
C LYS A 221 -19.29 -34.84 31.77
N GLN A 222 -20.34 -35.53 31.32
CA GLN A 222 -21.40 -34.91 30.54
C GLN A 222 -22.20 -33.89 31.35
N LYS A 223 -22.44 -34.15 32.61
CA LYS A 223 -23.15 -33.27 33.52
C LYS A 223 -22.32 -31.97 33.75
N ALA A 224 -21.03 -32.12 34.11
CA ALA A 224 -20.13 -30.97 34.30
C ALA A 224 -20.04 -30.07 33.05
N VAL A 225 -19.98 -30.67 31.84
CA VAL A 225 -19.99 -29.92 30.58
C VAL A 225 -21.31 -29.19 30.37
N LEU A 226 -22.44 -29.88 30.61
CA LEU A 226 -23.77 -29.28 30.38
C LEU A 226 -24.04 -28.16 31.38
N ASP A 227 -23.65 -28.34 32.65
CA ASP A 227 -23.79 -27.33 33.72
C ASP A 227 -22.96 -26.06 33.40
N LEU A 228 -21.72 -26.23 32.89
CA LEU A 228 -20.90 -25.10 32.43
C LEU A 228 -21.59 -24.35 31.27
N ILE A 229 -22.06 -25.07 30.26
CA ILE A 229 -22.72 -24.47 29.08
C ILE A 229 -24.02 -23.75 29.49
N LYS A 230 -24.80 -24.29 30.44
CA LYS A 230 -25.99 -23.65 31.01
C LYS A 230 -25.65 -22.38 31.78
N MET A 231 -24.61 -22.41 32.60
CA MET A 231 -24.18 -21.28 33.44
C MET A 231 -23.74 -20.08 32.56
N THR A 232 -23.09 -20.37 31.43
CA THR A 232 -22.57 -19.34 30.52
C THR A 232 -23.58 -18.91 29.44
N GLY A 233 -24.65 -19.66 29.23
CA GLY A 233 -25.62 -19.42 28.13
C GLY A 233 -25.11 -19.78 26.74
N GLY A 234 -23.82 -19.99 26.59
CA GLY A 234 -23.10 -20.33 25.37
C GLY A 234 -21.61 -20.08 25.54
N THR A 235 -20.78 -21.03 25.12
CA THR A 235 -19.32 -20.91 25.24
C THR A 235 -18.61 -21.72 24.16
N SER A 236 -17.34 -21.40 23.87
CA SER A 236 -16.60 -22.12 22.85
C SER A 236 -16.31 -23.57 23.26
N VAL A 237 -16.39 -24.48 22.29
CA VAL A 237 -16.11 -25.90 22.51
C VAL A 237 -14.69 -26.11 23.08
N LYS A 238 -13.73 -25.24 22.72
CA LYS A 238 -12.36 -25.30 23.26
C LYS A 238 -12.31 -24.93 24.73
N GLU A 239 -12.99 -23.87 25.15
CA GLU A 239 -13.07 -23.43 26.55
C GLU A 239 -13.78 -24.47 27.42
N VAL A 240 -14.89 -25.03 26.91
CA VAL A 240 -15.56 -26.15 27.55
C VAL A 240 -14.59 -27.29 27.85
N CYS A 241 -13.86 -27.74 26.82
CA CYS A 241 -12.86 -28.79 26.99
C CYS A 241 -11.74 -28.43 27.96
N TYR A 242 -11.28 -27.20 27.92
CA TYR A 242 -10.21 -26.67 28.81
C TYR A 242 -10.64 -26.66 30.27
N PHE A 243 -11.79 -26.04 30.58
CA PHE A 243 -12.26 -25.88 31.95
C PHE A 243 -12.75 -27.18 32.59
N THR A 244 -13.31 -28.10 31.78
CA THR A 244 -13.83 -29.36 32.28
C THR A 244 -12.86 -30.54 32.15
N GLY A 245 -11.71 -30.34 31.49
CA GLY A 245 -10.71 -31.37 31.26
C GLY A 245 -11.18 -32.53 30.37
N VAL A 246 -12.18 -32.30 29.49
CA VAL A 246 -12.71 -33.30 28.58
C VAL A 246 -12.28 -33.10 27.15
N THR A 247 -12.46 -34.11 26.31
CA THR A 247 -12.27 -34.00 24.85
C THR A 247 -13.59 -33.64 24.17
N THR A 248 -13.50 -33.15 22.92
CA THR A 248 -14.66 -32.81 22.08
C THR A 248 -15.67 -33.94 21.92
N GLY A 249 -15.28 -35.21 22.09
CA GLY A 249 -16.19 -36.34 22.07
C GLY A 249 -17.31 -36.30 23.12
N VAL A 250 -17.07 -35.64 24.27
CA VAL A 250 -18.10 -35.47 25.30
C VAL A 250 -19.13 -34.40 24.88
N THR A 251 -18.69 -33.30 24.28
CA THR A 251 -19.63 -32.31 23.72
C THR A 251 -20.40 -32.84 22.53
N ASP A 252 -19.78 -33.67 21.66
CA ASP A 252 -20.46 -34.31 20.54
C ASP A 252 -21.51 -35.33 21.03
N ALA A 253 -21.27 -36.02 22.14
CA ALA A 253 -22.25 -36.89 22.75
C ALA A 253 -23.48 -36.12 23.31
N LEU A 254 -23.28 -34.94 23.89
CA LEU A 254 -24.38 -34.07 24.31
C LEU A 254 -25.17 -33.52 23.13
N TYR A 255 -24.47 -33.13 22.05
CA TYR A 255 -25.09 -32.70 20.80
C TYR A 255 -25.98 -33.83 20.20
N LYS A 256 -25.49 -35.10 20.12
CA LYS A 256 -26.25 -36.24 19.66
C LYS A 256 -27.48 -36.57 20.53
N LYS A 257 -27.42 -36.21 21.82
CA LYS A 257 -28.56 -36.35 22.76
C LYS A 257 -29.55 -35.18 22.64
N GLY A 258 -29.27 -34.18 21.80
CA GLY A 258 -30.10 -32.96 21.61
C GLY A 258 -30.11 -32.01 22.76
N LEU A 259 -29.14 -32.11 23.71
CA LEU A 259 -29.06 -31.26 24.90
C LEU A 259 -28.34 -29.93 24.63
N ILE A 260 -27.47 -29.90 23.64
CA ILE A 260 -26.79 -28.71 23.16
C ILE A 260 -26.89 -28.63 21.65
N TYR A 261 -26.76 -27.43 21.12
CA TYR A 261 -26.55 -27.18 19.68
C TYR A 261 -25.25 -26.43 19.45
N TYR A 262 -24.66 -26.65 18.28
CA TYR A 262 -23.48 -25.92 17.84
C TYR A 262 -23.89 -24.80 16.92
N TYR A 263 -23.16 -23.67 17.04
CA TYR A 263 -23.18 -22.59 16.08
C TYR A 263 -21.76 -22.03 15.90
N ASP A 264 -21.53 -21.40 14.79
CA ASP A 264 -20.26 -20.75 14.49
C ASP A 264 -20.35 -19.25 14.85
N GLU A 265 -19.43 -18.78 15.68
CA GLU A 265 -19.28 -17.35 16.01
C GLU A 265 -18.06 -16.79 15.31
N GLU A 266 -18.22 -15.65 14.65
CA GLU A 266 -17.12 -14.98 13.95
C GLU A 266 -16.14 -14.43 14.98
N VAL A 267 -14.85 -14.77 14.85
CA VAL A 267 -13.75 -14.27 15.67
C VAL A 267 -12.74 -13.55 14.79
N PHE A 268 -12.05 -12.56 15.36
CA PHE A 268 -11.06 -11.77 14.65
C PHE A 268 -9.64 -12.23 14.99
N ARG A 269 -8.78 -12.41 13.98
CA ARG A 269 -7.35 -12.76 14.11
C ARG A 269 -6.52 -11.53 14.41
N ILE A 270 -6.71 -10.95 15.57
CA ILE A 270 -6.02 -9.72 15.98
C ILE A 270 -5.25 -9.96 17.28
N GLU A 271 -4.17 -9.21 17.46
CA GLU A 271 -3.49 -9.13 18.74
C GLU A 271 -4.38 -8.44 19.78
N ASP A 272 -4.35 -8.92 21.01
CA ASP A 272 -5.05 -8.28 22.14
C ASP A 272 -4.50 -6.87 22.35
N ARG A 273 -5.38 -5.87 22.37
CA ARG A 273 -5.05 -4.46 22.55
C ARG A 273 -5.73 -3.91 23.79
N THR A 274 -5.16 -4.25 24.91
CA THR A 274 -5.70 -3.79 26.20
C THR A 274 -5.35 -2.33 26.45
N LYS A 275 -6.33 -1.54 26.83
CA LYS A 275 -6.13 -0.16 27.27
C LYS A 275 -5.43 -0.16 28.63
N ASP A 276 -4.40 0.69 28.77
CA ASP A 276 -3.72 0.91 30.05
C ASP A 276 -4.38 2.09 30.78
N GLU A 277 -5.21 1.78 31.77
CA GLU A 277 -5.94 2.78 32.56
C GLU A 277 -5.03 3.59 33.50
N SER A 278 -3.80 3.13 33.74
CA SER A 278 -2.82 3.82 34.61
C SER A 278 -2.13 5.00 33.91
N LEU A 279 -2.29 5.16 32.59
CA LEU A 279 -1.64 6.22 31.83
C LEU A 279 -2.17 7.60 32.22
N ALA A 280 -1.25 8.49 32.60
CA ALA A 280 -1.55 9.88 32.87
C ALA A 280 -2.16 10.58 31.63
N PRO A 281 -3.03 11.58 31.81
CA PRO A 281 -3.50 12.42 30.70
C PRO A 281 -2.34 13.05 29.92
N VAL A 282 -2.52 13.24 28.60
CA VAL A 282 -1.51 13.92 27.79
C VAL A 282 -1.38 15.36 28.26
N ALA A 283 -0.22 15.70 28.80
CA ALA A 283 0.13 17.07 29.14
C ALA A 283 0.67 17.77 27.88
N LEU A 284 0.13 18.92 27.57
CA LEU A 284 0.53 19.75 26.43
C LEU A 284 1.24 21.01 26.92
N SER A 285 2.25 21.47 26.18
CA SER A 285 2.79 22.82 26.34
C SER A 285 1.77 23.87 25.86
N GLU A 286 1.99 25.12 26.19
CA GLU A 286 1.10 26.22 25.77
C GLU A 286 0.92 26.28 24.25
N GLN A 287 2.02 26.16 23.48
CA GLN A 287 1.95 26.11 22.02
C GLN A 287 1.17 24.88 21.49
N GLN A 288 1.41 23.71 22.08
CA GLN A 288 0.69 22.49 21.73
C GLN A 288 -0.80 22.58 22.07
N GLN A 289 -1.12 23.17 23.23
CA GLN A 289 -2.51 23.37 23.65
C GLN A 289 -3.23 24.32 22.68
N THR A 290 -2.59 25.46 22.33
CA THR A 290 -3.14 26.42 21.37
C THR A 290 -3.38 25.76 20.00
N ALA A 291 -2.41 24.98 19.49
CA ALA A 291 -2.59 24.25 18.24
C ALA A 291 -3.73 23.22 18.31
N CYS A 292 -3.84 22.49 19.42
CA CYS A 292 -4.92 21.52 19.66
C CYS A 292 -6.29 22.22 19.71
N ASP A 293 -6.39 23.36 20.35
CA ASP A 293 -7.65 24.13 20.47
C ASP A 293 -8.08 24.70 19.11
N ASN A 294 -7.14 25.21 18.31
CA ASN A 294 -7.43 25.67 16.95
C ASN A 294 -7.93 24.54 16.06
N LEU A 295 -7.24 23.38 16.09
CA LEU A 295 -7.65 22.17 15.33
C LEU A 295 -9.02 21.68 15.79
N TYR A 296 -9.30 21.71 17.09
CA TYR A 296 -10.61 21.32 17.60
C TYR A 296 -11.72 22.30 17.18
N ALA A 297 -11.44 23.60 17.15
CA ALA A 297 -12.40 24.61 16.68
C ALA A 297 -12.75 24.38 15.21
N GLU A 298 -11.76 24.06 14.35
CA GLU A 298 -11.98 23.71 12.95
C GLU A 298 -12.78 22.42 12.79
N TYR A 299 -12.53 21.41 13.61
CA TYR A 299 -13.30 20.17 13.65
C TYR A 299 -14.76 20.44 14.05
N ALA A 300 -14.98 21.28 15.05
CA ALA A 300 -16.32 21.60 15.58
C ALA A 300 -17.15 22.46 14.63
N ASP A 301 -16.54 23.23 13.72
CA ASP A 301 -17.25 24.03 12.69
C ASP A 301 -18.07 23.16 11.72
N SER A 302 -17.82 21.86 11.68
CA SER A 302 -18.52 20.90 10.81
C SER A 302 -18.55 21.28 9.33
N LYS A 303 -17.46 21.93 8.87
CA LYS A 303 -17.14 22.20 7.47
C LYS A 303 -15.84 21.48 7.07
N PRO A 304 -15.61 21.28 5.78
CA PRO A 304 -14.35 20.67 5.33
C PRO A 304 -13.20 21.65 5.54
N HIS A 305 -12.29 21.31 6.47
CA HIS A 305 -11.07 22.07 6.72
C HIS A 305 -9.82 21.26 6.37
N THR A 306 -8.78 21.97 5.95
CA THR A 306 -7.42 21.41 5.85
C THR A 306 -6.48 22.31 6.64
N SER A 307 -5.82 21.74 7.63
CA SER A 307 -4.91 22.43 8.51
C SER A 307 -3.49 21.85 8.39
N LEU A 308 -2.48 22.70 8.36
CA LEU A 308 -1.08 22.32 8.40
C LEU A 308 -0.55 22.53 9.82
N LEU A 309 -0.16 21.42 10.49
CA LEU A 309 0.59 21.45 11.74
C LEU A 309 2.09 21.40 11.42
N PHE A 310 2.71 22.56 11.33
CA PHE A 310 4.14 22.72 11.12
C PHE A 310 4.85 22.78 12.47
N GLY A 311 5.70 21.81 12.75
CA GLY A 311 6.41 21.77 14.03
C GLY A 311 7.81 21.20 13.89
N VAL A 312 8.80 21.84 14.49
CA VAL A 312 10.19 21.36 14.48
C VAL A 312 10.29 19.89 14.92
N THR A 313 11.36 19.21 14.53
CA THR A 313 11.60 17.84 14.95
C THR A 313 11.63 17.75 16.48
N GLY A 314 10.81 16.84 17.05
CA GLY A 314 10.70 16.73 18.52
C GLY A 314 9.78 17.75 19.20
N SER A 315 8.96 18.49 18.46
CA SER A 315 7.98 19.45 19.04
C SER A 315 6.74 18.80 19.67
N GLY A 316 6.65 17.47 19.69
CA GLY A 316 5.53 16.75 20.29
C GLY A 316 4.22 16.79 19.48
N LYS A 317 4.29 16.85 18.15
CA LYS A 317 3.12 16.76 17.24
C LYS A 317 2.21 15.58 17.57
N THR A 318 2.78 14.42 17.90
CA THR A 318 2.04 13.22 18.27
C THR A 318 1.19 13.41 19.53
N SER A 319 1.66 14.20 20.50
CA SER A 319 0.88 14.53 21.70
C SER A 319 -0.34 15.39 21.36
N VAL A 320 -0.20 16.33 20.42
CA VAL A 320 -1.33 17.11 19.88
C VAL A 320 -2.35 16.19 19.22
N PHE A 321 -1.92 15.21 18.40
CA PHE A 321 -2.83 14.25 17.79
C PHE A 321 -3.58 13.43 18.82
N MET A 322 -2.87 12.87 19.81
CA MET A 322 -3.49 12.07 20.86
C MET A 322 -4.55 12.87 21.60
N LYS A 323 -4.23 14.12 21.96
CA LYS A 323 -5.18 15.00 22.64
C LYS A 323 -6.38 15.37 21.81
N LEU A 324 -6.18 15.63 20.50
CA LEU A 324 -7.28 15.90 19.57
C LEU A 324 -8.18 14.67 19.42
N ILE A 325 -7.60 13.48 19.29
CA ILE A 325 -8.36 12.22 19.19
C ILE A 325 -9.17 11.98 20.45
N GLU A 326 -8.60 12.19 21.67
CA GLU A 326 -9.33 12.08 22.92
C GLU A 326 -10.58 12.97 22.97
N ARG A 327 -10.50 14.17 22.37
CA ARG A 327 -11.62 15.13 22.36
C ARG A 327 -12.75 14.72 21.40
N VAL A 328 -12.42 14.02 20.31
CA VAL A 328 -13.38 13.77 19.21
C VAL A 328 -13.85 12.31 19.11
N ILE A 329 -13.21 11.37 19.81
CA ILE A 329 -13.49 9.92 19.69
C ILE A 329 -14.93 9.53 20.05
N ASN A 330 -15.59 10.32 20.88
CA ASN A 330 -16.97 10.05 21.32
C ASN A 330 -18.05 10.55 20.37
N ASP A 331 -17.67 11.25 19.28
CA ASP A 331 -18.63 11.82 18.34
C ASP A 331 -19.15 10.80 17.31
N ASN A 332 -18.81 9.52 17.47
CA ASN A 332 -19.20 8.41 16.60
C ASN A 332 -18.83 8.63 15.12
N LYS A 333 -17.78 9.39 14.86
CA LYS A 333 -17.19 9.57 13.54
C LYS A 333 -15.86 8.83 13.47
N GLY A 334 -15.52 8.30 12.30
CA GLY A 334 -14.26 7.61 12.08
C GLY A 334 -13.06 8.55 12.10
N ILE A 335 -11.97 8.07 12.68
CA ILE A 335 -10.69 8.78 12.78
C ILE A 335 -9.65 7.98 12.03
N ILE A 336 -8.92 8.61 11.10
CA ILE A 336 -7.86 7.97 10.31
C ILE A 336 -6.53 8.66 10.64
N VAL A 337 -5.56 7.89 11.13
CA VAL A 337 -4.18 8.34 11.38
C VAL A 337 -3.27 7.66 10.37
N MET A 338 -2.76 8.43 9.43
CA MET A 338 -1.88 7.96 8.39
C MET A 338 -0.44 8.27 8.73
N VAL A 339 0.41 7.25 8.63
CA VAL A 339 1.85 7.38 8.84
C VAL A 339 2.62 6.72 7.68
N PRO A 340 3.85 7.15 7.36
CA PRO A 340 4.70 6.46 6.40
C PRO A 340 4.96 5.01 6.83
N GLU A 341 5.18 4.08 5.86
CA GLU A 341 5.42 2.67 6.16
C GLU A 341 6.56 2.46 7.17
N ILE A 342 7.59 3.26 7.08
CA ILE A 342 8.78 3.20 7.97
C ILE A 342 8.45 3.68 9.39
N SER A 343 7.50 4.60 9.54
CA SER A 343 7.11 5.16 10.85
C SER A 343 6.06 4.29 11.57
N LEU A 344 5.42 3.36 10.87
CA LEU A 344 4.46 2.43 11.47
C LEU A 344 5.17 1.30 12.21
N THR A 345 5.88 1.66 13.26
CA THR A 345 6.60 0.73 14.12
C THR A 345 5.66 0.09 15.16
N PRO A 346 6.00 -1.09 15.71
CA PRO A 346 5.25 -1.67 16.82
C PRO A 346 5.14 -0.73 18.04
N GLN A 347 6.18 0.06 18.30
CA GLN A 347 6.18 1.08 19.36
C GLN A 347 5.11 2.15 19.12
N PHE A 348 4.99 2.65 17.86
CA PHE A 348 3.97 3.64 17.50
C PHE A 348 2.56 3.06 17.73
N VAL A 349 2.31 1.87 17.19
CA VAL A 349 1.03 1.17 17.37
C VAL A 349 0.75 0.91 18.86
N SER A 350 1.73 0.41 19.61
CA SER A 350 1.62 0.15 21.07
C SER A 350 1.27 1.41 21.86
N THR A 351 1.90 2.56 21.53
CA THR A 351 1.63 3.83 22.22
C THR A 351 0.16 4.24 22.07
N PHE A 352 -0.42 4.08 20.88
CA PHE A 352 -1.84 4.34 20.65
C PHE A 352 -2.72 3.25 21.28
N SER A 353 -2.35 1.96 21.15
CA SER A 353 -3.12 0.84 21.71
C SER A 353 -3.25 0.91 23.23
N LYS A 354 -2.19 1.27 23.94
CA LYS A 354 -2.25 1.48 25.40
C LYS A 354 -3.25 2.57 25.78
N ARG A 355 -3.48 3.57 24.94
CA ARG A 355 -4.38 4.69 25.24
C ARG A 355 -5.82 4.45 24.81
N PHE A 356 -6.03 3.85 23.65
CA PHE A 356 -7.36 3.70 23.04
C PHE A 356 -7.87 2.26 23.01
N GLY A 357 -7.02 1.28 23.33
CA GLY A 357 -7.40 -0.12 23.46
C GLY A 357 -7.95 -0.72 22.15
N GLU A 358 -9.01 -1.48 22.26
CA GLU A 358 -9.67 -2.18 21.16
C GLU A 358 -10.34 -1.24 20.15
N GLN A 359 -10.46 0.06 20.42
CA GLN A 359 -11.02 1.01 19.48
C GLN A 359 -10.10 1.29 18.27
N ILE A 360 -8.91 0.69 18.23
CA ILE A 360 -7.93 0.82 17.14
C ILE A 360 -8.02 -0.37 16.19
N ALA A 361 -8.00 -0.07 14.89
CA ALA A 361 -7.68 -0.99 13.81
C ALA A 361 -6.37 -0.57 13.12
N VAL A 362 -5.59 -1.55 12.63
CA VAL A 362 -4.29 -1.28 11.99
C VAL A 362 -4.31 -1.75 10.54
N PHE A 363 -3.95 -0.84 9.60
CA PHE A 363 -3.98 -1.11 8.16
C PHE A 363 -2.59 -0.95 7.54
N HIS A 364 -1.89 -2.07 7.27
CA HIS A 364 -0.60 -2.06 6.58
C HIS A 364 -0.33 -3.34 5.76
N SER A 365 0.68 -3.25 4.90
CA SER A 365 1.04 -4.31 3.95
C SER A 365 1.60 -5.59 4.58
N ALA A 366 2.14 -5.52 5.80
CA ALA A 366 2.73 -6.67 6.49
C ALA A 366 1.72 -7.58 7.21
N LEU A 367 0.46 -7.17 7.37
CA LEU A 367 -0.59 -8.03 7.86
C LEU A 367 -0.91 -9.16 6.86
N SER A 368 -1.21 -10.34 7.35
CA SER A 368 -1.74 -11.43 6.54
C SER A 368 -3.07 -11.05 5.88
N LEU A 369 -3.47 -11.79 4.85
CA LEU A 369 -4.75 -11.53 4.18
C LEU A 369 -5.95 -11.68 5.12
N GLY A 370 -5.87 -12.61 6.09
CA GLY A 370 -6.91 -12.80 7.10
C GLY A 370 -7.01 -11.63 8.07
N GLU A 371 -5.89 -11.20 8.64
CA GLU A 371 -5.84 -10.06 9.55
C GLU A 371 -6.34 -8.77 8.90
N ARG A 372 -5.96 -8.52 7.62
CA ARG A 372 -6.48 -7.36 6.87
C ARG A 372 -7.99 -7.39 6.70
N LEU A 373 -8.54 -8.57 6.43
CA LEU A 373 -9.99 -8.74 6.31
C LEU A 373 -10.68 -8.51 7.64
N ASP A 374 -10.12 -9.05 8.72
CA ASP A 374 -10.68 -8.95 10.07
C ASP A 374 -10.65 -7.50 10.58
N GLU A 375 -9.53 -6.78 10.42
CA GLU A 375 -9.44 -5.36 10.76
C GLU A 375 -10.41 -4.48 9.92
N TYR A 376 -10.55 -4.78 8.62
CA TYR A 376 -11.52 -4.10 7.76
C TYR A 376 -12.97 -4.31 8.26
N LYS A 377 -13.33 -5.53 8.65
CA LYS A 377 -14.65 -5.87 9.19
C LYS A 377 -14.90 -5.18 10.53
N ARG A 378 -13.90 -5.11 11.42
CA ARG A 378 -14.01 -4.42 12.70
C ARG A 378 -14.39 -2.93 12.52
N VAL A 379 -13.69 -2.26 11.58
CA VAL A 379 -14.02 -0.87 11.24
C VAL A 379 -15.44 -0.76 10.68
N LYS A 380 -15.80 -1.62 9.74
CA LYS A 380 -17.12 -1.61 9.10
C LYS A 380 -18.27 -1.88 10.08
N LYS A 381 -18.03 -2.76 11.08
CA LYS A 381 -19.01 -3.06 12.16
C LYS A 381 -19.01 -2.00 13.28
N GLY A 382 -18.19 -0.94 13.20
CA GLY A 382 -18.09 0.10 14.23
C GLY A 382 -17.37 -0.33 15.52
N LEU A 383 -16.72 -1.50 15.52
CA LEU A 383 -15.96 -2.00 16.68
C LEU A 383 -14.64 -1.24 16.86
N ALA A 384 -14.10 -0.68 15.79
CA ALA A 384 -12.93 0.20 15.84
C ALA A 384 -13.33 1.59 15.32
N LYS A 385 -12.97 2.62 16.08
CA LYS A 385 -13.24 4.04 15.76
C LYS A 385 -12.02 4.77 15.20
N ILE A 386 -10.83 4.22 15.40
CA ILE A 386 -9.55 4.78 14.95
C ILE A 386 -8.89 3.76 14.03
N VAL A 387 -8.53 4.20 12.83
CA VAL A 387 -7.66 3.42 11.93
C VAL A 387 -6.28 4.05 11.91
N ILE A 388 -5.26 3.28 12.24
CA ILE A 388 -3.85 3.66 12.10
C ILE A 388 -3.28 2.86 10.93
N GLY A 389 -2.63 3.53 9.99
CA GLY A 389 -2.06 2.78 8.88
C GLY A 389 -1.25 3.60 7.90
N THR A 390 -0.81 2.91 6.85
CA THR A 390 -0.06 3.52 5.77
C THR A 390 -1.00 4.12 4.71
N ARG A 391 -0.50 4.40 3.52
CA ARG A 391 -1.27 4.99 2.41
C ARG A 391 -2.67 4.39 2.21
N SER A 392 -2.82 3.08 2.37
CA SER A 392 -4.11 2.39 2.17
C SER A 392 -5.15 2.66 3.26
N ALA A 393 -4.74 3.16 4.42
CA ALA A 393 -5.65 3.51 5.51
C ALA A 393 -6.66 4.59 5.12
N VAL A 394 -6.34 5.41 4.12
CA VAL A 394 -7.25 6.43 3.60
C VAL A 394 -8.57 5.86 3.07
N PHE A 395 -8.63 4.55 2.76
CA PHE A 395 -9.82 3.84 2.30
C PHE A 395 -10.55 3.09 3.42
N ALA A 396 -10.26 3.35 4.67
CA ALA A 396 -10.94 2.72 5.80
C ALA A 396 -12.48 2.86 5.68
N PRO A 397 -13.25 1.75 5.86
CA PRO A 397 -14.67 1.69 5.52
C PRO A 397 -15.56 2.28 6.63
N PHE A 398 -15.24 3.46 7.10
CA PHE A 398 -16.11 4.21 8.02
C PHE A 398 -17.38 4.64 7.30
N GLU A 399 -18.49 4.66 7.99
CA GLU A 399 -19.75 5.21 7.49
C GLU A 399 -19.64 6.72 7.32
N LYS A 400 -18.99 7.40 8.28
CA LYS A 400 -18.71 8.83 8.25
C LYS A 400 -17.35 9.10 8.87
N VAL A 401 -16.52 9.85 8.15
CA VAL A 401 -15.20 10.31 8.64
C VAL A 401 -15.35 11.66 9.35
N GLY A 402 -14.70 11.84 10.49
CA GLY A 402 -14.65 13.11 11.21
C GLY A 402 -13.28 13.77 11.19
N LEU A 403 -12.22 12.94 11.22
CA LEU A 403 -10.85 13.43 11.33
C LEU A 403 -9.90 12.54 10.52
N ILE A 404 -9.08 13.15 9.68
CA ILE A 404 -7.94 12.48 9.05
C ILE A 404 -6.67 13.21 9.44
N ILE A 405 -5.71 12.50 10.02
CA ILE A 405 -4.37 13.00 10.35
C ILE A 405 -3.38 12.32 9.41
N MET A 406 -2.57 13.12 8.72
CA MET A 406 -1.49 12.63 7.87
C MET A 406 -0.16 13.12 8.43
N ASP A 407 0.56 12.24 9.10
CA ASP A 407 1.87 12.56 9.66
C ASP A 407 2.98 12.42 8.60
N GLU A 408 4.04 13.24 8.71
CA GLU A 408 5.10 13.36 7.69
C GLU A 408 4.52 13.48 6.26
N GLU A 409 3.61 14.45 6.05
CA GLU A 409 2.80 14.60 4.83
C GLU A 409 3.61 14.73 3.54
N GLN A 410 4.87 15.19 3.65
CA GLN A 410 5.82 15.33 2.54
C GLN A 410 6.36 14.00 2.03
N GLU A 411 6.07 12.87 2.71
CA GLU A 411 6.61 11.58 2.34
C GLU A 411 6.04 11.06 1.02
N TYR A 412 6.95 10.68 0.13
CA TYR A 412 6.57 10.19 -1.20
C TYR A 412 5.82 8.85 -1.17
N SER A 413 5.90 8.06 -0.07
CA SER A 413 5.17 6.80 0.10
C SER A 413 3.64 6.96 0.05
N TYR A 414 3.13 8.17 0.25
CA TYR A 414 1.72 8.50 0.09
C TYR A 414 1.24 8.58 -1.37
N LYS A 415 2.16 8.60 -2.34
CA LYS A 415 1.85 8.49 -3.76
C LYS A 415 1.93 7.04 -4.23
N SER A 416 0.93 6.57 -4.98
CA SER A 416 0.96 5.25 -5.62
C SER A 416 1.74 5.29 -6.93
N GLU A 417 2.67 4.36 -7.13
CA GLU A 417 3.42 4.19 -8.38
C GLU A 417 2.70 3.25 -9.38
N SER A 418 1.73 2.47 -8.92
CA SER A 418 0.91 1.58 -9.73
C SER A 418 -0.50 2.15 -9.92
N SER A 419 -1.23 1.67 -10.95
CA SER A 419 -2.62 2.06 -11.17
C SER A 419 -3.54 1.59 -10.02
N PRO A 420 -4.44 2.48 -9.58
CA PRO A 420 -4.53 3.92 -9.82
C PRO A 420 -3.38 4.68 -9.14
N ARG A 421 -2.79 5.65 -9.86
CA ARG A 421 -1.62 6.42 -9.41
C ARG A 421 -2.03 7.61 -8.54
N TYR A 422 -2.79 7.34 -7.48
CA TYR A 422 -3.33 8.35 -6.57
C TYR A 422 -2.30 8.86 -5.56
N HIS A 423 -2.56 10.04 -5.03
CA HIS A 423 -1.89 10.56 -3.83
C HIS A 423 -2.88 10.56 -2.66
N ALA A 424 -2.50 9.96 -1.54
CA ALA A 424 -3.42 9.79 -0.39
C ALA A 424 -3.94 11.13 0.15
N ARG A 425 -3.16 12.23 0.10
CA ARG A 425 -3.61 13.56 0.48
C ARG A 425 -4.84 14.03 -0.32
N GLU A 426 -4.87 13.77 -1.62
CA GLU A 426 -5.99 14.18 -2.46
C GLU A 426 -7.24 13.31 -2.19
N ILE A 427 -7.04 12.03 -1.90
CA ILE A 427 -8.12 11.15 -1.45
C ILE A 427 -8.66 11.60 -0.09
N ALA A 428 -7.78 11.94 0.86
CA ALA A 428 -8.16 12.46 2.17
C ALA A 428 -8.98 13.77 2.04
N LYS A 429 -8.55 14.70 1.17
CA LYS A 429 -9.31 15.92 0.88
C LYS A 429 -10.69 15.63 0.34
N PHE A 430 -10.83 14.68 -0.61
CA PHE A 430 -12.14 14.29 -1.13
C PHE A 430 -13.05 13.80 -0.02
N ARG A 431 -12.55 12.86 0.82
CA ARG A 431 -13.30 12.29 1.94
C ARG A 431 -13.70 13.37 2.96
N CYS A 432 -12.75 14.24 3.34
CA CYS A 432 -13.07 15.34 4.25
C CYS A 432 -14.08 16.33 3.65
N SER A 433 -14.03 16.58 2.34
CA SER A 433 -15.02 17.42 1.66
C SER A 433 -16.40 16.77 1.60
N TYR A 434 -16.46 15.44 1.45
CA TYR A 434 -17.72 14.70 1.42
C TYR A 434 -18.41 14.66 2.78
N ASP A 435 -17.66 14.41 3.84
CA ASP A 435 -18.15 14.20 5.21
C ASP A 435 -18.15 15.47 6.09
N ASN A 436 -17.69 16.61 5.58
CA ASN A 436 -17.45 17.84 6.35
C ASN A 436 -16.47 17.60 7.52
N ALA A 437 -15.33 17.00 7.21
CA ALA A 437 -14.33 16.57 8.19
C ALA A 437 -13.07 17.45 8.16
N LEU A 438 -12.25 17.32 9.21
CA LEU A 438 -10.95 17.97 9.33
C LEU A 438 -9.85 17.07 8.77
N LEU A 439 -9.01 17.63 7.88
CA LEU A 439 -7.73 17.04 7.47
C LEU A 439 -6.58 17.81 8.14
N VAL A 440 -5.80 17.11 8.96
CA VAL A 440 -4.57 17.64 9.56
C VAL A 440 -3.37 17.07 8.82
N LEU A 441 -2.63 17.92 8.14
CA LEU A 441 -1.32 17.62 7.53
C LEU A 441 -0.24 17.98 8.54
N SER A 442 0.65 17.08 8.87
CA SER A 442 1.66 17.27 9.89
C SER A 442 3.07 17.04 9.35
N SER A 443 3.98 17.93 9.63
CA SER A 443 5.38 17.80 9.23
C SER A 443 6.32 18.72 10.00
N ALA A 444 7.59 18.32 10.09
CA ALA A 444 8.68 19.21 10.47
C ALA A 444 9.30 19.92 9.24
N THR A 445 9.11 19.34 8.07
CA THR A 445 9.57 19.85 6.77
C THR A 445 8.43 19.69 5.76
N PRO A 446 7.36 20.50 5.87
CA PRO A 446 6.21 20.40 5.00
C PRO A 446 6.58 20.40 3.52
N SER A 447 5.77 19.76 2.67
CA SER A 447 5.93 19.90 1.23
C SER A 447 5.78 21.39 0.84
N VAL A 448 6.57 21.82 -0.15
CA VAL A 448 6.54 23.21 -0.63
C VAL A 448 5.12 23.61 -1.04
N GLU A 449 4.37 22.68 -1.61
CA GLU A 449 2.98 22.86 -1.99
C GLU A 449 2.07 23.10 -0.77
N SER A 450 2.15 22.26 0.27
CA SER A 450 1.31 22.39 1.48
C SER A 450 1.61 23.67 2.22
N TYR A 451 2.89 24.03 2.36
CA TYR A 451 3.27 25.29 3.02
C TYR A 451 2.85 26.52 2.21
N TYR A 452 2.96 26.47 0.86
CA TYR A 452 2.46 27.52 -0.02
C TYR A 452 0.95 27.75 0.17
N TYR A 453 0.15 26.65 0.23
CA TYR A 453 -1.29 26.76 0.45
C TYR A 453 -1.64 27.29 1.84
N ALA A 454 -0.88 26.92 2.87
CA ALA A 454 -1.05 27.45 4.22
C ALA A 454 -0.71 28.94 4.29
N LYS A 455 0.42 29.36 3.71
CA LYS A 455 0.82 30.77 3.67
C LYS A 455 -0.17 31.67 2.89
N ASN A 456 -0.88 31.12 1.91
CA ASN A 456 -1.89 31.85 1.14
C ASN A 456 -3.31 31.70 1.69
N GLY A 457 -3.48 31.20 2.91
CA GLY A 457 -4.77 31.08 3.59
C GLY A 457 -5.73 30.03 3.03
N ARG A 458 -5.24 29.12 2.14
CA ARG A 458 -6.03 27.99 1.66
C ARG A 458 -6.08 26.85 2.67
N TYR A 459 -5.03 26.72 3.49
CA TYR A 459 -4.98 25.84 4.66
C TYR A 459 -4.76 26.71 5.88
N SER A 460 -5.29 26.29 7.02
CA SER A 460 -4.94 26.89 8.30
C SER A 460 -3.52 26.49 8.70
N LEU A 461 -2.77 27.40 9.32
CA LEU A 461 -1.40 27.13 9.74
C LEU A 461 -1.31 27.14 11.27
N ASN A 462 -0.93 26.02 11.85
CA ASN A 462 -0.59 25.86 13.25
C ASN A 462 0.90 25.55 13.36
N THR A 463 1.64 26.35 14.15
CA THR A 463 3.10 26.23 14.23
C THR A 463 3.56 25.90 15.64
N LEU A 464 4.48 24.92 15.77
CA LEU A 464 5.16 24.54 16.99
C LEU A 464 6.66 24.83 16.82
N THR A 465 7.13 25.92 17.39
CA THR A 465 8.51 26.41 17.20
C THR A 465 9.49 25.82 18.21
N GLU A 466 9.00 25.27 19.33
CA GLU A 466 9.80 24.75 20.42
C GLU A 466 9.84 23.23 20.41
N ARG A 467 10.97 22.66 20.81
CA ARG A 467 11.07 21.24 21.12
C ARG A 467 10.41 20.93 22.47
N TYR A 468 9.86 19.72 22.59
CA TYR A 468 9.31 19.26 23.84
C TYR A 468 10.44 18.94 24.84
N GLY A 469 10.36 19.48 26.06
CA GLY A 469 11.38 19.32 27.09
C GLY A 469 12.66 20.14 26.82
N ASP A 470 13.76 19.77 27.47
CA ASP A 470 15.06 20.49 27.43
C ASP A 470 15.96 20.07 26.24
N ALA A 471 15.40 19.47 25.20
CA ALA A 471 16.15 18.95 24.07
C ALA A 471 16.75 20.09 23.22
N VAL A 472 18.08 20.15 23.15
CA VAL A 472 18.86 21.12 22.38
C VAL A 472 19.11 20.60 20.96
N LEU A 473 19.20 21.52 20.00
CA LEU A 473 19.60 21.16 18.64
C LEU A 473 21.04 20.60 18.63
N PRO A 474 21.30 19.52 17.87
CA PRO A 474 22.65 18.97 17.77
C PRO A 474 23.59 19.95 17.05
N LYS A 475 24.89 19.87 17.37
CA LYS A 475 25.92 20.55 16.59
C LYS A 475 26.06 19.88 15.24
N VAL A 476 25.98 20.63 14.16
CA VAL A 476 26.15 20.08 12.79
C VAL A 476 27.48 20.55 12.23
N VAL A 477 28.24 19.62 11.67
CA VAL A 477 29.46 19.85 10.94
C VAL A 477 29.29 19.36 9.51
N VAL A 478 29.59 20.20 8.54
CA VAL A 478 29.67 19.82 7.12
C VAL A 478 31.12 19.54 6.79
N ALA A 479 31.45 18.30 6.47
CA ALA A 479 32.81 17.88 6.10
C ALA A 479 33.00 17.96 4.57
N ASP A 480 34.04 18.65 4.12
CA ASP A 480 34.42 18.75 2.71
C ASP A 480 35.27 17.55 2.30
N MET A 481 34.69 16.65 1.57
CA MET A 481 35.35 15.44 1.10
C MET A 481 36.43 15.69 0.05
N ASN A 482 36.47 16.87 -0.62
CA ASN A 482 37.58 17.21 -1.50
C ASN A 482 38.83 17.58 -0.68
N VAL A 483 38.66 18.35 0.41
CA VAL A 483 39.76 18.67 1.32
C VAL A 483 40.31 17.42 2.01
N GLU A 484 39.42 16.52 2.43
CA GLU A 484 39.81 15.22 2.98
C GLU A 484 40.70 14.41 2.02
N GLN A 485 40.30 14.32 0.75
CA GLN A 485 41.10 13.63 -0.28
C GLN A 485 42.43 14.33 -0.55
N GLN A 486 42.47 15.65 -0.61
CA GLN A 486 43.70 16.43 -0.78
C GLN A 486 44.70 16.20 0.38
N ASN A 487 44.20 16.02 1.59
CA ASN A 487 44.98 15.70 2.78
C ASN A 487 45.41 14.24 2.86
N GLY A 488 45.11 13.43 1.81
CA GLY A 488 45.52 12.02 1.74
C GLY A 488 44.55 11.03 2.37
N ASN A 489 43.36 11.48 2.81
CA ASN A 489 42.32 10.60 3.31
C ASN A 489 41.70 9.81 2.12
N VAL A 490 42.00 8.54 2.01
CA VAL A 490 41.49 7.65 0.96
C VAL A 490 40.22 6.86 1.39
N THR A 491 39.78 7.04 2.63
CA THR A 491 38.59 6.38 3.17
C THR A 491 37.31 7.06 2.70
N GLY A 492 36.18 6.37 2.78
CA GLY A 492 34.88 6.95 2.54
C GLY A 492 34.34 7.83 3.69
N PHE A 493 35.16 8.09 4.73
CA PHE A 493 34.79 8.78 5.96
C PHE A 493 35.70 9.99 6.22
N SER A 494 35.14 11.12 6.61
CA SER A 494 35.92 12.29 7.03
C SER A 494 36.59 12.04 8.38
N GLU A 495 37.74 12.66 8.61
CA GLU A 495 38.47 12.55 9.89
C GLU A 495 37.58 12.98 11.07
N THR A 496 36.83 14.06 10.90
CA THR A 496 35.85 14.51 11.92
C THR A 496 34.82 13.44 12.26
N LEU A 497 34.34 12.67 11.29
CA LEU A 497 33.40 11.57 11.55
C LEU A 497 34.09 10.44 12.30
N LEU A 498 35.30 10.05 11.89
CA LEU A 498 36.09 8.98 12.52
C LEU A 498 36.45 9.29 13.97
N GLU A 499 36.86 10.55 14.26
CA GLU A 499 37.15 11.02 15.62
C GLU A 499 35.92 10.91 16.52
N ASN A 500 34.75 11.33 16.03
CA ASN A 500 33.52 11.25 16.81
C ASN A 500 33.00 9.81 16.97
N LEU A 501 33.22 8.93 15.99
CA LEU A 501 32.94 7.49 16.15
C LEU A 501 33.81 6.88 17.26
N ARG A 502 35.11 7.19 17.26
CA ARG A 502 36.04 6.74 18.31
C ARG A 502 35.60 7.23 19.69
N TYR A 503 35.30 8.53 19.80
CA TYR A 503 34.78 9.11 21.03
C TYR A 503 33.52 8.39 21.55
N ASN A 504 32.56 8.09 20.67
CA ASN A 504 31.34 7.39 21.05
C ASN A 504 31.59 5.96 21.54
N LEU A 505 32.48 5.22 20.85
CA LEU A 505 32.86 3.87 21.27
C LEU A 505 33.51 3.86 22.64
N GLU A 506 34.44 4.78 22.90
CA GLU A 506 35.14 4.93 24.20
C GLU A 506 34.16 5.30 25.35
N ASN A 507 33.10 6.02 25.03
CA ASN A 507 32.09 6.47 26.01
C ASN A 507 30.82 5.63 26.04
N ASN A 508 30.79 4.43 25.41
CA ASN A 508 29.63 3.54 25.34
C ASN A 508 28.37 4.25 24.78
N LYS A 509 28.57 5.14 23.81
CA LYS A 509 27.51 5.84 23.08
C LYS A 509 27.26 5.19 21.74
N GLN A 510 26.03 5.35 21.23
CA GLN A 510 25.65 4.80 19.95
C GLN A 510 25.76 5.82 18.82
N SER A 511 26.01 5.30 17.61
CA SER A 511 26.14 6.11 16.39
C SER A 511 25.27 5.57 15.27
N ILE A 512 24.72 6.46 14.43
CA ILE A 512 23.97 6.09 13.22
C ILE A 512 24.70 6.64 12.01
N LEU A 513 24.96 5.79 11.02
CA LEU A 513 25.51 6.17 9.72
C LEU A 513 24.48 5.96 8.62
N LEU A 514 24.09 7.06 8.01
CA LEU A 514 23.12 7.05 6.94
C LEU A 514 23.79 7.08 5.58
N LEU A 515 23.45 6.09 4.74
CA LEU A 515 23.74 6.12 3.33
C LEU A 515 22.45 6.28 2.54
N ASN A 516 22.39 7.22 1.61
CA ASN A 516 21.24 7.29 0.73
C ASN A 516 21.38 6.31 -0.43
N ARG A 517 20.72 5.14 -0.33
CA ARG A 517 20.85 4.03 -1.29
C ARG A 517 19.86 4.08 -2.46
N ARG A 518 18.97 5.03 -2.57
CA ARG A 518 18.08 5.06 -3.75
C ARG A 518 18.82 5.53 -4.99
N GLY A 519 19.51 4.59 -5.65
CA GLY A 519 20.17 4.79 -6.95
C GLY A 519 21.53 4.13 -7.13
N TYR A 520 22.17 3.59 -6.08
CA TYR A 520 23.47 2.97 -6.20
C TYR A 520 23.49 1.53 -5.67
N ASN A 521 23.32 0.61 -6.59
CA ASN A 521 23.76 -0.76 -6.44
C ASN A 521 25.30 -0.80 -6.48
N THR A 522 25.93 -1.75 -5.78
CA THR A 522 27.32 -2.14 -6.01
C THR A 522 27.43 -2.61 -7.47
N PHE A 523 27.56 -1.67 -8.39
CA PHE A 523 27.68 -2.01 -9.80
C PHE A 523 29.12 -2.44 -10.10
N VAL A 524 29.23 -3.39 -10.98
CA VAL A 524 30.51 -3.87 -11.47
C VAL A 524 30.88 -3.06 -12.71
N THR A 525 32.04 -2.36 -12.65
CA THR A 525 32.58 -1.60 -13.80
C THR A 525 33.92 -2.17 -14.19
N CYS A 526 34.24 -2.07 -15.47
CA CYS A 526 35.55 -2.40 -15.96
C CYS A 526 36.52 -1.22 -15.80
N ARG A 527 37.70 -1.43 -15.22
CA ARG A 527 38.74 -0.38 -15.10
C ARG A 527 39.33 0.00 -16.46
N MET A 528 39.33 -0.94 -17.42
CA MET A 528 39.93 -0.72 -18.73
C MET A 528 39.05 0.04 -19.72
N CYS A 529 37.79 -0.35 -19.89
CA CYS A 529 36.87 0.32 -20.82
C CYS A 529 35.90 1.31 -20.12
N GLY A 530 35.88 1.33 -18.78
CA GLY A 530 34.98 2.24 -18.03
C GLY A 530 33.52 1.80 -18.00
N GLU A 531 33.14 0.78 -18.78
CA GLU A 531 31.74 0.38 -18.89
C GLU A 531 31.23 -0.44 -17.70
N PRO A 532 29.97 -0.19 -17.25
CA PRO A 532 29.32 -1.03 -16.24
C PRO A 532 28.81 -2.34 -16.85
N VAL A 533 28.81 -3.41 -16.05
CA VAL A 533 28.12 -4.66 -16.43
C VAL A 533 26.62 -4.45 -16.30
N VAL A 534 25.91 -4.37 -17.43
CA VAL A 534 24.48 -4.05 -17.49
C VAL A 534 23.60 -5.30 -17.62
N CYS A 535 22.38 -5.20 -17.12
CA CYS A 535 21.36 -6.22 -17.32
C CYS A 535 20.90 -6.25 -18.79
N PRO A 536 20.87 -7.43 -19.44
CA PRO A 536 20.40 -7.51 -20.83
C PRO A 536 18.92 -7.16 -21.00
N ASN A 537 18.12 -7.31 -19.94
CA ASN A 537 16.69 -7.07 -19.92
C ASN A 537 16.32 -5.64 -19.49
N CYS A 538 17.20 -5.01 -18.70
CA CYS A 538 17.00 -3.67 -18.13
C CYS A 538 18.27 -2.86 -18.38
N SER A 539 18.22 -1.68 -18.92
CA SER A 539 19.41 -0.85 -19.19
C SER A 539 20.02 -0.28 -17.90
N ILE A 540 20.16 -1.10 -16.85
CA ILE A 540 20.75 -0.74 -15.56
C ILE A 540 21.88 -1.69 -15.23
N SER A 541 22.82 -1.22 -14.43
CA SER A 541 23.96 -2.03 -13.96
C SER A 541 23.49 -3.18 -13.07
N LEU A 542 24.13 -4.34 -13.22
CA LEU A 542 23.94 -5.49 -12.32
C LEU A 542 24.62 -5.22 -10.99
N THR A 543 23.98 -5.66 -9.92
CA THR A 543 24.50 -5.62 -8.55
C THR A 543 25.20 -6.92 -8.20
N TYR A 544 26.41 -6.85 -7.66
CA TYR A 544 27.12 -8.02 -7.13
C TYR A 544 26.66 -8.33 -5.71
N HIS A 545 26.30 -9.59 -5.47
CA HIS A 545 25.94 -10.12 -4.16
C HIS A 545 27.04 -11.09 -3.69
N SER A 546 27.78 -10.70 -2.67
CA SER A 546 28.90 -11.50 -2.13
C SER A 546 28.45 -12.81 -1.52
N ALA A 547 27.27 -12.86 -0.89
CA ALA A 547 26.73 -14.05 -0.22
C ALA A 547 26.55 -15.25 -1.16
N ASN A 548 26.22 -15.03 -2.42
CA ASN A 548 26.00 -16.09 -3.41
C ASN A 548 26.90 -15.98 -4.64
N ARG A 549 27.83 -15.01 -4.68
CA ARG A 549 28.76 -14.72 -5.79
C ARG A 549 28.05 -14.56 -7.13
N ARG A 550 26.90 -13.86 -7.14
CA ARG A 550 26.10 -13.62 -8.34
C ARG A 550 25.92 -12.13 -8.61
N MET A 551 25.83 -11.79 -9.88
CA MET A 551 25.38 -10.47 -10.33
C MET A 551 23.88 -10.52 -10.61
N MET A 552 23.10 -9.63 -10.00
CA MET A 552 21.64 -9.63 -10.07
C MET A 552 21.08 -8.27 -10.49
N CYS A 553 19.98 -8.31 -11.22
CA CYS A 553 19.18 -7.14 -11.54
C CYS A 553 18.00 -7.03 -10.55
N HIS A 554 17.96 -6.00 -9.72
CA HIS A 554 16.88 -5.78 -8.76
C HIS A 554 15.55 -5.32 -9.40
N TYR A 555 15.54 -5.03 -10.72
CA TYR A 555 14.32 -4.67 -11.44
C TYR A 555 13.57 -5.87 -12.02
N CYS A 556 14.29 -6.83 -12.60
CA CYS A 556 13.67 -7.99 -13.26
C CYS A 556 14.07 -9.34 -12.68
N GLY A 557 14.92 -9.38 -11.66
CA GLY A 557 15.42 -10.61 -11.05
C GLY A 557 16.43 -11.39 -11.91
N TYR A 558 16.86 -10.86 -13.07
CA TYR A 558 17.91 -11.51 -13.87
C TYR A 558 19.16 -11.71 -13.04
N SER A 559 19.72 -12.92 -13.05
CA SER A 559 20.88 -13.29 -12.23
C SER A 559 21.85 -14.17 -12.99
N VAL A 560 23.14 -13.79 -12.97
CA VAL A 560 24.24 -14.57 -13.55
C VAL A 560 25.34 -14.78 -12.51
N PRO A 561 26.12 -15.87 -12.58
CA PRO A 561 27.34 -16.01 -11.78
C PRO A 561 28.27 -14.83 -12.04
N TYR A 562 29.02 -14.42 -11.01
CA TYR A 562 30.07 -13.43 -11.19
C TYR A 562 31.22 -14.04 -12.04
N THR A 563 31.61 -13.31 -13.07
CA THR A 563 32.81 -13.63 -13.87
C THR A 563 33.86 -12.54 -13.67
N GLU A 564 35.11 -12.89 -13.64
CA GLU A 564 36.21 -11.92 -13.49
C GLU A 564 36.51 -11.16 -14.79
N GLU A 565 35.82 -11.52 -15.89
CA GLU A 565 36.01 -10.91 -17.21
C GLU A 565 34.92 -9.92 -17.53
N CYS A 566 35.33 -8.77 -18.08
CA CYS A 566 34.40 -7.76 -18.60
C CYS A 566 33.62 -8.28 -19.81
N PRO A 567 32.29 -8.23 -19.82
CA PRO A 567 31.51 -8.67 -21.00
C PRO A 567 31.78 -7.85 -22.27
N SER A 568 32.26 -6.60 -22.14
CA SER A 568 32.48 -5.69 -23.27
C SER A 568 33.89 -5.78 -23.86
N CYS A 569 34.95 -5.81 -23.03
CA CYS A 569 36.33 -5.77 -23.50
C CYS A 569 37.19 -6.99 -23.09
N HIS A 570 36.59 -7.98 -22.42
CA HIS A 570 37.22 -9.22 -21.95
C HIS A 570 38.39 -9.02 -20.98
N SER A 571 38.62 -7.83 -20.46
CA SER A 571 39.65 -7.56 -19.44
C SER A 571 39.25 -8.17 -18.09
N LYS A 572 40.27 -8.69 -17.35
CA LYS A 572 40.11 -9.20 -15.97
C LYS A 572 40.20 -8.08 -14.91
N SER A 573 39.97 -6.85 -15.27
CA SER A 573 40.08 -5.68 -14.41
C SER A 573 38.69 -5.12 -14.00
N LEU A 574 37.79 -6.00 -13.55
CA LEU A 574 36.51 -5.57 -12.99
C LEU A 574 36.75 -5.02 -11.56
N ARG A 575 36.07 -3.92 -11.25
CA ARG A 575 36.01 -3.36 -9.90
C ARG A 575 34.54 -3.27 -9.45
N PHE A 576 34.35 -3.42 -8.16
CA PHE A 576 33.08 -3.14 -7.51
C PHE A 576 33.02 -1.63 -7.25
N GLY A 577 32.13 -0.95 -7.95
CA GLY A 577 31.88 0.49 -7.78
C GLY A 577 30.68 0.72 -6.87
N GLY A 578 30.69 1.83 -6.13
CA GLY A 578 29.62 2.26 -5.25
C GLY A 578 29.92 2.04 -3.76
N THR A 579 29.65 3.05 -2.95
CA THR A 579 29.62 2.95 -1.48
C THR A 579 28.25 2.42 -1.07
N GLY A 580 28.07 1.11 -1.07
CA GLY A 580 26.89 0.48 -0.48
C GLY A 580 27.04 0.34 1.05
N THR A 581 25.93 0.12 1.75
CA THR A 581 25.90 -0.17 3.19
C THR A 581 26.88 -1.28 3.58
N GLN A 582 27.03 -2.29 2.73
CA GLN A 582 27.95 -3.40 2.93
C GLN A 582 29.43 -2.97 2.88
N LYS A 583 29.78 -2.06 1.93
CA LYS A 583 31.13 -1.51 1.86
C LYS A 583 31.42 -0.64 3.07
N ALA A 584 30.48 0.23 3.45
CA ALA A 584 30.64 1.06 4.64
C ALA A 584 30.76 0.22 5.91
N GLU A 585 29.98 -0.86 6.06
CA GLU A 585 30.11 -1.82 7.15
C GLU A 585 31.51 -2.45 7.18
N SER A 586 32.03 -2.94 6.04
CA SER A 586 33.35 -3.56 5.95
C SER A 586 34.48 -2.58 6.30
N GLU A 587 34.43 -1.35 5.72
CA GLU A 587 35.46 -0.32 5.99
C GLU A 587 35.46 0.10 7.47
N ILE A 588 34.27 0.24 8.10
CA ILE A 588 34.17 0.57 9.53
C ILE A 588 34.65 -0.59 10.40
N SER A 589 34.35 -1.84 10.02
CA SER A 589 34.87 -3.02 10.76
C SER A 589 36.38 -3.13 10.70
N GLU A 590 37.01 -2.71 9.60
CA GLU A 590 38.46 -2.65 9.48
C GLU A 590 39.06 -1.52 10.34
N LEU A 591 38.40 -0.35 10.41
CA LEU A 591 38.86 0.81 11.18
C LEU A 591 38.61 0.67 12.69
N PHE A 592 37.56 -0.06 13.06
CA PHE A 592 37.12 -0.27 14.44
C PHE A 592 36.77 -1.75 14.68
N PRO A 593 37.81 -2.65 14.81
CA PRO A 593 37.56 -4.09 14.91
C PRO A 593 36.73 -4.55 16.12
N ASP A 594 36.73 -3.77 17.20
CA ASP A 594 36.00 -4.07 18.43
C ASP A 594 34.55 -3.55 18.41
N ALA A 595 34.16 -2.76 17.41
CA ALA A 595 32.84 -2.18 17.33
C ALA A 595 31.79 -3.20 16.87
N ARG A 596 30.67 -3.26 17.57
CA ARG A 596 29.52 -4.09 17.19
C ARG A 596 28.65 -3.33 16.20
N ILE A 597 28.72 -3.72 14.93
CA ILE A 597 28.03 -3.00 13.84
C ILE A 597 26.76 -3.75 13.47
N LEU A 598 25.67 -3.02 13.32
CA LEU A 598 24.39 -3.50 12.78
C LEU A 598 24.12 -2.87 11.41
N ARG A 599 23.99 -3.68 10.37
CA ARG A 599 23.55 -3.19 9.06
C ARG A 599 22.06 -3.37 8.86
N MET A 600 21.39 -2.28 8.49
CA MET A 600 19.95 -2.26 8.18
C MET A 600 19.69 -1.71 6.78
N ASP A 601 19.42 -2.58 5.85
CA ASP A 601 18.99 -2.25 4.50
C ASP A 601 17.91 -3.23 4.01
N THR A 602 17.33 -2.97 2.83
CA THR A 602 16.25 -3.79 2.25
C THR A 602 16.64 -5.24 2.01
N ASP A 603 17.95 -5.52 1.83
CA ASP A 603 18.44 -6.88 1.57
C ASP A 603 18.62 -7.65 2.89
N ALA A 604 19.00 -6.94 3.96
CA ALA A 604 19.16 -7.52 5.31
C ALA A 604 17.82 -7.74 6.03
N THR A 605 16.77 -6.99 5.62
CA THR A 605 15.45 -7.00 6.27
C THR A 605 14.40 -7.73 5.45
N SER A 606 14.63 -9.01 5.11
CA SER A 606 13.72 -9.79 4.26
C SER A 606 12.37 -10.14 4.91
N SER A 607 12.22 -10.04 6.23
CA SER A 607 10.98 -10.26 6.96
C SER A 607 10.72 -9.18 8.01
N LYS A 608 9.44 -8.92 8.29
CA LYS A 608 8.99 -7.96 9.33
C LYS A 608 9.59 -8.30 10.71
N SER A 609 9.58 -9.58 11.10
CA SER A 609 10.13 -10.03 12.38
C SER A 609 11.65 -9.80 12.50
N SER A 610 12.37 -9.82 11.39
CA SER A 610 13.80 -9.52 11.33
C SER A 610 14.06 -8.04 11.61
N TYR A 611 13.31 -7.15 10.97
CA TYR A 611 13.41 -5.70 11.17
C TYR A 611 13.14 -5.28 12.63
N GLU A 612 12.07 -5.78 13.22
CA GLU A 612 11.70 -5.48 14.60
C GLU A 612 12.76 -5.97 15.61
N LYS A 613 13.27 -7.18 15.41
CA LYS A 613 14.35 -7.73 16.26
C LYS A 613 15.63 -6.90 16.18
N MET A 614 16.01 -6.44 14.99
CA MET A 614 17.18 -5.59 14.78
C MET A 614 17.04 -4.25 15.51
N ILE A 615 15.88 -3.59 15.39
CA ILE A 615 15.61 -2.32 16.09
C ILE A 615 15.68 -2.50 17.60
N THR A 616 15.03 -3.52 18.13
CA THR A 616 15.05 -3.82 19.58
C THR A 616 16.46 -4.11 20.06
N ALA A 617 17.23 -4.91 19.30
CA ALA A 617 18.60 -5.23 19.67
C ALA A 617 19.52 -3.99 19.68
N PHE A 618 19.32 -3.04 18.76
CA PHE A 618 20.04 -1.76 18.78
C PHE A 618 19.60 -0.88 19.94
N ALA A 619 18.30 -0.77 20.21
CA ALA A 619 17.76 -0.03 21.35
C ALA A 619 18.28 -0.58 22.71
N ASP A 620 18.42 -1.89 22.82
CA ASP A 620 18.96 -2.58 24.00
C ASP A 620 20.50 -2.42 24.17
N GLY A 621 21.19 -1.69 23.27
CA GLY A 621 22.64 -1.48 23.34
C GLY A 621 23.49 -2.69 22.93
N LYS A 622 22.91 -3.67 22.21
CA LYS A 622 23.68 -4.83 21.70
C LYS A 622 24.64 -4.48 20.56
N TYR A 623 24.45 -3.30 19.96
CA TYR A 623 25.25 -2.77 18.87
C TYR A 623 25.63 -1.32 19.14
N ASP A 624 26.81 -0.91 18.67
CA ASP A 624 27.40 0.40 18.89
C ASP A 624 27.15 1.33 17.69
N ILE A 625 27.22 0.77 16.48
CA ILE A 625 27.09 1.51 15.24
C ILE A 625 25.97 0.89 14.39
N LEU A 626 25.00 1.70 13.99
CA LEU A 626 23.95 1.32 13.04
C LEU A 626 24.27 1.94 11.68
N VAL A 627 24.52 1.10 10.68
CA VAL A 627 24.74 1.51 9.27
C VAL A 627 23.50 1.17 8.47
N GLY A 628 22.89 2.18 7.83
CA GLY A 628 21.67 1.90 7.08
C GLY A 628 21.27 2.94 6.06
N THR A 629 20.14 2.68 5.41
CA THR A 629 19.53 3.58 4.43
C THR A 629 18.50 4.49 5.10
N GLN A 630 17.64 5.15 4.34
CA GLN A 630 16.57 6.00 4.86
C GLN A 630 15.67 5.34 5.92
N MET A 631 15.69 4.00 6.03
CA MET A 631 14.95 3.26 7.04
C MET A 631 15.40 3.59 8.47
N VAL A 632 16.68 3.93 8.67
CA VAL A 632 17.22 4.28 10.00
C VAL A 632 17.04 5.77 10.35
N ALA A 633 16.71 6.59 9.34
CA ALA A 633 16.50 8.03 9.52
C ALA A 633 15.13 8.38 10.10
N LYS A 634 14.14 7.48 10.08
CA LYS A 634 12.74 7.80 10.30
C LYS A 634 12.10 6.92 11.39
N GLY A 635 11.19 7.50 12.16
CA GLY A 635 10.29 6.78 13.06
C GLY A 635 10.92 6.14 14.30
N LEU A 636 12.25 6.17 14.46
CA LEU A 636 12.97 5.52 15.55
C LEU A 636 13.45 6.55 16.57
N ASP A 637 13.35 6.22 17.85
CA ASP A 637 13.87 7.01 18.95
C ASP A 637 14.89 6.21 19.76
N PHE A 638 16.14 6.66 19.75
CA PHE A 638 17.26 6.03 20.44
C PHE A 638 17.95 7.03 21.35
N PRO A 639 17.63 7.06 22.64
CA PRO A 639 18.18 8.05 23.58
C PRO A 639 19.72 8.03 23.69
N ASN A 640 20.33 6.90 23.40
CA ASN A 640 21.78 6.70 23.50
C ASN A 640 22.55 7.10 22.22
N VAL A 641 21.84 7.48 21.16
CA VAL A 641 22.47 7.95 19.91
C VAL A 641 22.87 9.41 20.05
N THR A 642 24.19 9.64 20.09
CA THR A 642 24.76 11.00 20.20
C THR A 642 25.45 11.46 18.91
N LEU A 643 25.75 10.56 17.98
CA LEU A 643 26.37 10.86 16.68
C LEU A 643 25.52 10.33 15.52
N VAL A 644 25.31 11.21 14.53
CA VAL A 644 24.73 10.83 13.25
C VAL A 644 25.65 11.27 12.12
N GLY A 645 26.12 10.31 11.29
CA GLY A 645 26.88 10.57 10.07
C GLY A 645 26.01 10.41 8.83
N VAL A 646 26.01 11.40 7.95
CA VAL A 646 25.35 11.34 6.63
C VAL A 646 26.41 11.24 5.56
N LEU A 647 26.42 10.11 4.86
CA LEU A 647 27.41 9.82 3.83
C LEU A 647 26.83 10.09 2.44
N ASN A 648 27.66 10.61 1.53
CA ASN A 648 27.30 10.81 0.11
C ASN A 648 26.04 11.63 -0.15
N THR A 649 25.94 12.82 0.44
CA THR A 649 24.80 13.72 0.32
C THR A 649 24.54 14.19 -1.12
N ASP A 650 25.59 14.36 -1.92
CA ASP A 650 25.57 14.92 -3.27
C ASP A 650 24.68 14.16 -4.26
N TYR A 651 24.60 12.84 -4.13
CA TYR A 651 23.75 12.03 -5.02
C TYR A 651 22.27 12.36 -4.92
N MET A 652 21.82 12.84 -3.77
CA MET A 652 20.43 13.27 -3.59
C MET A 652 20.19 14.65 -4.20
N LEU A 653 21.15 15.56 -4.02
CA LEU A 653 21.07 16.93 -4.52
C LEU A 653 20.97 16.98 -6.04
N TYR A 654 21.75 16.15 -6.73
CA TYR A 654 21.88 16.14 -8.18
C TYR A 654 21.07 15.05 -8.87
N ALA A 655 20.06 14.49 -8.20
CA ALA A 655 19.10 13.61 -8.84
C ALA A 655 18.28 14.35 -9.90
N ASP A 656 17.99 13.69 -11.02
CA ASP A 656 17.17 14.24 -12.12
C ASP A 656 15.68 14.29 -11.74
N ASP A 657 15.33 15.14 -10.77
CA ASP A 657 13.98 15.38 -10.27
C ASP A 657 13.88 16.78 -9.68
N TYR A 658 12.84 17.53 -10.02
CA TYR A 658 12.64 18.88 -9.50
C TYR A 658 12.45 18.94 -7.96
N ARG A 659 12.12 17.82 -7.32
CA ARG A 659 12.01 17.69 -5.85
C ARG A 659 13.31 17.26 -5.18
N SER A 660 14.43 17.14 -5.90
CA SER A 660 15.69 16.64 -5.33
C SER A 660 16.16 17.48 -4.16
N TYR A 661 16.06 18.81 -4.26
CA TYR A 661 16.42 19.74 -3.20
C TYR A 661 15.51 19.62 -1.98
N GLU A 662 14.21 19.57 -2.19
CA GLU A 662 13.23 19.38 -1.10
C GLU A 662 13.44 18.05 -0.37
N ARG A 663 13.66 16.96 -1.11
CA ARG A 663 13.91 15.64 -0.51
C ARG A 663 15.22 15.61 0.27
N THR A 664 16.26 16.23 -0.26
CA THR A 664 17.56 16.32 0.42
C THR A 664 17.45 17.16 1.70
N PHE A 665 16.84 18.33 1.62
CA PHE A 665 16.58 19.18 2.78
C PHE A 665 15.79 18.42 3.87
N SER A 666 14.68 17.80 3.49
CA SER A 666 13.82 17.05 4.42
C SER A 666 14.58 15.90 5.10
N LEU A 667 15.31 15.09 4.32
CA LEU A 667 16.07 13.98 4.89
C LEU A 667 17.17 14.44 5.83
N LEU A 668 17.98 15.43 5.42
CA LEU A 668 19.05 15.95 6.26
C LEU A 668 18.51 16.52 7.58
N THR A 669 17.43 17.30 7.52
CA THR A 669 16.79 17.87 8.71
C THR A 669 16.25 16.79 9.65
N GLN A 670 15.62 15.75 9.10
CA GLN A 670 15.09 14.63 9.91
C GLN A 670 16.22 13.84 10.58
N VAL A 671 17.31 13.58 9.86
CA VAL A 671 18.46 12.80 10.34
C VAL A 671 19.24 13.57 11.39
N VAL A 672 19.53 14.84 11.12
CA VAL A 672 20.15 15.75 12.09
C VAL A 672 19.33 15.79 13.39
N GLY A 673 18.01 15.84 13.26
CA GLY A 673 17.09 15.85 14.41
C GLY A 673 17.06 14.54 15.25
N ARG A 674 17.78 13.48 14.86
CA ARG A 674 17.85 12.21 15.63
C ARG A 674 18.90 12.20 16.72
N SER A 675 20.01 12.95 16.57
CA SER A 675 21.02 13.05 17.60
C SER A 675 20.59 14.02 18.72
N GLY A 676 20.99 13.73 19.96
CA GLY A 676 20.76 14.62 21.12
C GLY A 676 19.32 14.67 21.63
N ARG A 677 18.57 13.59 21.57
CA ARG A 677 17.23 13.48 22.20
C ARG A 677 17.29 13.13 23.68
N GLY A 678 18.43 12.62 24.16
CA GLY A 678 18.72 12.41 25.58
C GLY A 678 19.34 13.62 26.25
N ALA A 679 19.83 13.45 27.48
CA ALA A 679 20.53 14.47 28.25
C ALA A 679 21.90 14.90 27.66
N SER A 680 22.44 14.14 26.68
CA SER A 680 23.74 14.41 26.06
C SER A 680 23.59 15.27 24.81
N LYS A 681 24.50 16.22 24.59
CA LYS A 681 24.54 17.03 23.36
C LYS A 681 24.80 16.14 22.16
N GLY A 682 23.93 16.19 21.17
CA GLY A 682 24.09 15.44 19.92
C GLY A 682 25.00 16.13 18.92
N MET A 683 25.60 15.31 18.03
CA MET A 683 26.39 15.79 16.91
C MET A 683 25.92 15.15 15.61
N ALA A 684 25.92 15.92 14.51
CA ALA A 684 25.68 15.40 13.18
C ALA A 684 26.82 15.80 12.23
N VAL A 685 27.35 14.86 11.48
CA VAL A 685 28.39 15.09 10.46
C VAL A 685 27.79 14.81 9.09
N ILE A 686 27.75 15.82 8.23
CA ILE A 686 27.26 15.72 6.85
C ILE A 686 28.46 15.73 5.92
N GLN A 687 28.72 14.65 5.22
CA GLN A 687 29.81 14.55 4.24
C GLN A 687 29.32 14.93 2.84
N SER A 688 30.02 15.84 2.19
CA SER A 688 29.69 16.30 0.84
C SER A 688 30.93 16.72 0.05
N TYR A 689 30.88 16.53 -1.27
CA TYR A 689 31.84 17.09 -2.23
C TYR A 689 31.47 18.51 -2.67
N THR A 690 30.30 19.00 -2.26
CA THR A 690 29.80 20.36 -2.51
C THR A 690 29.33 21.02 -1.21
N PRO A 691 30.20 21.18 -0.20
CA PRO A 691 29.83 21.64 1.15
C PRO A 691 29.19 23.06 1.16
N ASP A 692 29.52 23.89 0.18
CA ASP A 692 29.00 25.27 0.04
C ASP A 692 27.56 25.30 -0.55
N ASN A 693 26.98 24.16 -0.87
CA ASN A 693 25.62 24.11 -1.41
C ASN A 693 24.62 24.68 -0.38
N LEU A 694 23.80 25.63 -0.84
CA LEU A 694 22.85 26.37 0.02
C LEU A 694 21.86 25.42 0.71
N ILE A 695 21.44 24.30 0.05
CA ILE A 695 20.49 23.34 0.62
C ILE A 695 21.11 22.63 1.81
N ILE A 696 22.39 22.20 1.71
CA ILE A 696 23.13 21.60 2.82
C ILE A 696 23.24 22.58 3.98
N SER A 697 23.62 23.80 3.69
CA SER A 697 23.77 24.86 4.71
C SER A 697 22.46 25.18 5.44
N MET A 698 21.34 25.28 4.71
CA MET A 698 20.01 25.49 5.30
C MET A 698 19.56 24.26 6.12
N ALA A 699 19.79 23.04 5.63
CA ALA A 699 19.44 21.82 6.35
C ALA A 699 20.27 21.64 7.63
N ALA A 700 21.55 21.98 7.59
CA ALA A 700 22.43 21.98 8.77
C ALA A 700 21.94 22.93 9.88
N ARG A 701 21.33 24.05 9.50
CA ARG A 701 20.70 25.00 10.44
C ARG A 701 19.23 24.68 10.73
N GLN A 702 18.66 23.67 10.08
CA GLN A 702 17.23 23.32 10.13
C GLN A 702 16.30 24.49 9.76
N ASP A 703 16.76 25.38 8.88
CA ASP A 703 16.05 26.58 8.46
C ASP A 703 15.12 26.30 7.28
N TYR A 704 13.93 25.77 7.60
CA TYR A 704 12.91 25.49 6.60
C TYR A 704 12.40 26.76 5.91
N LEU A 705 12.32 27.89 6.60
CA LEU A 705 11.78 29.12 6.04
C LEU A 705 12.71 29.72 4.96
N ALA A 706 14.03 29.70 5.18
CA ALA A 706 15.00 30.06 4.17
C ALA A 706 14.98 29.12 2.97
N PHE A 707 14.91 27.79 3.21
CA PHE A 707 14.75 26.79 2.16
C PHE A 707 13.50 27.06 1.32
N TYR A 708 12.33 27.19 1.95
CA TYR A 708 11.07 27.45 1.26
C TYR A 708 11.14 28.74 0.42
N SER A 709 11.68 29.79 0.98
CA SER A 709 11.79 31.10 0.30
C SER A 709 12.64 31.02 -0.97
N THR A 710 13.67 30.20 -0.99
CA THR A 710 14.52 29.96 -2.16
C THR A 710 13.82 29.03 -3.16
N GLU A 711 13.32 27.90 -2.71
CA GLU A 711 12.74 26.87 -3.55
C GLU A 711 11.47 27.36 -4.27
N ILE A 712 10.61 28.13 -3.60
CA ILE A 712 9.36 28.60 -4.20
C ILE A 712 9.60 29.55 -5.39
N GLN A 713 10.71 30.31 -5.39
CA GLN A 713 11.07 31.16 -6.52
C GLN A 713 11.48 30.32 -7.73
N VAL A 714 12.28 29.28 -7.52
CA VAL A 714 12.68 28.35 -8.58
C VAL A 714 11.45 27.67 -9.18
N ARG A 715 10.52 27.18 -8.35
CA ARG A 715 9.29 26.54 -8.82
C ARG A 715 8.41 27.48 -9.62
N LYS A 716 8.32 28.75 -9.22
CA LYS A 716 7.57 29.77 -9.96
C LYS A 716 8.19 30.03 -11.32
N ALA A 717 9.50 30.23 -11.40
CA ALA A 717 10.22 30.51 -12.64
C ALA A 717 10.14 29.32 -13.62
N MET A 718 10.20 28.10 -13.11
CA MET A 718 10.22 26.86 -13.91
C MET A 718 8.84 26.26 -14.15
N LEU A 719 7.77 26.84 -13.64
CA LEU A 719 6.40 26.33 -13.71
C LEU A 719 6.33 24.89 -13.17
N TYR A 720 6.76 24.72 -11.91
CA TYR A 720 6.58 23.49 -11.13
C TYR A 720 5.45 23.65 -10.10
N PRO A 721 4.89 22.55 -9.55
CA PRO A 721 3.95 22.66 -8.46
C PRO A 721 4.50 23.53 -7.29
N PRO A 722 3.69 24.44 -6.71
CA PRO A 722 2.24 24.59 -6.84
C PRO A 722 1.75 25.50 -7.99
N PHE A 723 2.62 26.02 -8.86
CA PHE A 723 2.24 26.98 -9.92
C PHE A 723 1.69 26.31 -11.18
N ALA A 724 2.08 25.08 -11.45
CA ALA A 724 1.50 24.23 -12.49
C ALA A 724 1.49 22.77 -11.99
N ASP A 725 0.59 21.97 -12.52
CA ASP A 725 0.62 20.51 -12.35
C ASP A 725 1.49 19.88 -13.43
N ILE A 726 2.00 18.68 -13.15
CA ILE A 726 2.79 17.90 -14.10
C ILE A 726 2.06 16.60 -14.41
N CYS A 727 1.71 16.40 -15.67
CA CYS A 727 1.20 15.13 -16.17
C CYS A 727 2.31 14.39 -16.92
N LEU A 728 2.69 13.22 -16.45
CA LEU A 728 3.61 12.32 -17.13
C LEU A 728 2.80 11.26 -17.89
N ILE A 729 3.01 11.17 -19.20
CA ILE A 729 2.49 10.06 -20.01
C ILE A 729 3.64 9.09 -20.24
N GLY A 730 3.48 7.85 -19.75
CA GLY A 730 4.49 6.81 -19.91
C GLY A 730 4.08 5.80 -20.97
N PHE A 731 5.05 5.36 -21.77
CA PHE A 731 4.90 4.35 -22.81
C PHE A 731 5.86 3.19 -22.53
N SER A 732 5.39 1.95 -22.68
CA SER A 732 6.21 0.76 -22.45
C SER A 732 5.87 -0.34 -23.43
N GLY A 733 6.87 -0.84 -24.18
CA GLY A 733 6.69 -1.89 -25.19
C GLY A 733 7.97 -2.66 -25.48
N GLU A 734 7.85 -3.87 -26.03
CA GLU A 734 8.99 -4.76 -26.31
C GLU A 734 9.86 -4.27 -27.48
N LYS A 735 9.26 -3.59 -28.45
CA LYS A 735 9.95 -3.08 -29.63
C LYS A 735 10.20 -1.58 -29.48
N GLN A 736 11.48 -1.17 -29.44
CA GLN A 736 11.88 0.23 -29.22
C GLN A 736 11.28 1.18 -30.26
N GLN A 737 11.40 0.87 -31.53
CA GLN A 737 10.90 1.73 -32.64
C GLN A 737 9.38 1.90 -32.57
N LEU A 738 8.63 0.82 -32.27
CA LEU A 738 7.17 0.88 -32.11
C LEU A 738 6.78 1.72 -30.90
N THR A 739 7.49 1.59 -29.79
CA THR A 739 7.23 2.37 -28.56
C THR A 739 7.49 3.86 -28.78
N MET A 740 8.57 4.20 -29.48
CA MET A 740 8.86 5.59 -29.87
C MET A 740 7.82 6.14 -30.85
N LYS A 741 7.40 5.36 -31.85
CA LYS A 741 6.34 5.73 -32.79
C LYS A 741 5.02 5.98 -32.09
N ALA A 742 4.66 5.12 -31.13
CA ALA A 742 3.48 5.28 -30.27
C ALA A 742 3.51 6.60 -29.50
N ALA A 743 4.64 6.93 -28.87
CA ALA A 743 4.80 8.18 -28.13
C ALA A 743 4.66 9.42 -29.01
N ASN A 744 5.22 9.41 -30.22
CA ASN A 744 5.08 10.51 -31.20
C ASN A 744 3.63 10.62 -31.72
N SER A 745 2.98 9.50 -32.02
CA SER A 745 1.58 9.47 -32.46
C SER A 745 0.64 10.01 -31.37
N PHE A 746 0.89 9.64 -30.11
CA PHE A 746 0.15 10.20 -28.96
C PHE A 746 0.31 11.72 -28.88
N LEU A 747 1.55 12.23 -29.00
CA LEU A 747 1.82 13.67 -29.00
C LEU A 747 1.05 14.39 -30.10
N GLN A 748 1.07 13.85 -31.32
CA GLN A 748 0.34 14.43 -32.47
C GLN A 748 -1.17 14.48 -32.21
N CYS A 749 -1.76 13.38 -31.72
CA CYS A 749 -3.16 13.30 -31.34
C CYS A 749 -3.50 14.33 -30.24
N PHE A 750 -2.67 14.41 -29.18
CA PHE A 750 -2.85 15.36 -28.09
C PHE A 750 -2.80 16.82 -28.57
N VAL A 751 -1.81 17.17 -29.38
CA VAL A 751 -1.67 18.56 -29.91
C VAL A 751 -2.83 18.91 -30.84
N SER A 752 -3.32 17.97 -31.65
CA SER A 752 -4.47 18.18 -32.53
C SER A 752 -5.73 18.52 -31.72
N HIS A 753 -6.07 17.69 -30.74
CA HIS A 753 -7.23 17.93 -29.85
C HIS A 753 -7.08 19.23 -29.04
N ALA A 754 -5.88 19.47 -28.49
CA ALA A 754 -5.64 20.69 -27.72
C ALA A 754 -5.86 21.96 -28.57
N ARG A 755 -5.41 21.96 -29.83
CA ARG A 755 -5.57 23.12 -30.74
C ARG A 755 -7.01 23.31 -31.22
N SER A 756 -7.74 22.22 -31.49
CA SER A 756 -9.10 22.28 -32.00
C SER A 756 -10.15 22.59 -30.92
N GLU A 757 -10.02 21.97 -29.74
CA GLU A 757 -11.05 22.02 -28.71
C GLU A 757 -10.71 22.97 -27.57
N TYR A 758 -9.41 23.19 -27.27
CA TYR A 758 -8.93 23.98 -26.13
C TYR A 758 -7.81 24.95 -26.50
N PRO A 759 -7.94 25.82 -27.52
CA PRO A 759 -6.86 26.64 -28.06
C PRO A 759 -6.25 27.63 -27.05
N ALA A 760 -7.01 28.03 -26.02
CA ALA A 760 -6.56 28.94 -24.96
C ALA A 760 -5.94 28.25 -23.75
N MET A 761 -5.88 26.89 -23.74
CA MET A 761 -5.36 26.17 -22.57
C MET A 761 -3.83 26.34 -22.48
N PRO A 762 -3.29 26.84 -21.34
CA PRO A 762 -1.86 27.00 -21.19
C PRO A 762 -1.19 25.64 -20.97
N LEU A 763 -0.47 25.17 -21.97
CA LEU A 763 0.23 23.89 -21.94
C LEU A 763 1.70 24.07 -22.32
N ARG A 764 2.59 23.35 -21.60
CA ARG A 764 3.99 23.21 -22.02
C ARG A 764 4.33 21.73 -22.10
N ILE A 765 4.70 21.27 -23.28
CA ILE A 765 4.95 19.87 -23.59
C ILE A 765 6.44 19.64 -23.76
N LEU A 766 7.01 18.63 -23.11
CA LEU A 766 8.41 18.23 -23.17
C LEU A 766 8.53 16.76 -23.57
N GLY A 767 9.32 16.46 -24.56
CA GLY A 767 9.49 15.12 -25.13
C GLY A 767 8.65 14.92 -26.42
N PRO A 768 8.42 13.64 -26.86
CA PRO A 768 8.78 12.41 -26.17
C PRO A 768 10.27 12.17 -26.03
N SER A 769 10.69 11.60 -24.91
CA SER A 769 12.08 11.26 -24.62
C SER A 769 12.16 9.86 -23.98
N PRO A 770 13.31 9.17 -24.07
CA PRO A 770 13.52 7.95 -23.30
C PRO A 770 13.29 8.20 -21.80
N ALA A 771 12.74 7.24 -21.07
CA ALA A 771 12.65 7.32 -19.61
C ALA A 771 14.04 7.21 -18.98
N ASN A 772 14.22 7.66 -17.71
CA ASN A 772 15.49 7.61 -16.99
C ASN A 772 16.11 6.20 -16.95
N VAL A 773 15.26 5.16 -16.85
CA VAL A 773 15.64 3.78 -17.12
C VAL A 773 14.99 3.36 -18.43
N VAL A 774 15.77 3.31 -19.48
CA VAL A 774 15.28 3.13 -20.86
C VAL A 774 14.64 1.76 -21.10
N LYS A 775 15.11 0.72 -20.41
CA LYS A 775 14.61 -0.65 -20.57
C LYS A 775 14.44 -1.35 -19.21
N VAL A 776 13.27 -1.94 -18.97
CA VAL A 776 12.96 -2.72 -17.76
C VAL A 776 12.17 -3.97 -18.17
N SER A 777 12.59 -5.14 -17.69
CA SER A 777 11.93 -6.43 -17.98
C SER A 777 11.64 -6.63 -19.49
N ASN A 778 12.66 -6.42 -20.33
CA ASN A 778 12.61 -6.48 -21.79
C ASN A 778 11.69 -5.47 -22.49
N LYS A 779 11.16 -4.45 -21.77
CA LYS A 779 10.32 -3.41 -22.32
C LYS A 779 11.05 -2.07 -22.36
N PHE A 780 11.10 -1.45 -23.55
CA PHE A 780 11.60 -0.09 -23.74
C PHE A 780 10.59 0.92 -23.23
N ARG A 781 11.06 2.01 -22.61
CA ARG A 781 10.25 3.01 -21.93
C ARG A 781 10.53 4.40 -22.48
N TYR A 782 9.45 5.11 -22.83
CA TYR A 782 9.46 6.51 -23.23
C TYR A 782 8.53 7.32 -22.34
N LYS A 783 8.80 8.62 -22.22
CA LYS A 783 7.99 9.56 -21.44
C LYS A 783 7.68 10.82 -22.23
N LEU A 784 6.50 11.38 -21.97
CA LEU A 784 6.06 12.69 -22.39
C LEU A 784 5.63 13.45 -21.13
N ILE A 785 6.12 14.67 -20.94
CA ILE A 785 5.82 15.49 -19.77
C ILE A 785 4.98 16.68 -20.23
N ILE A 786 3.85 16.90 -19.60
CA ILE A 786 2.93 18.00 -19.88
C ILE A 786 2.77 18.83 -18.62
N LYS A 787 3.24 20.10 -18.64
CA LYS A 787 2.94 21.06 -17.59
C LYS A 787 1.58 21.70 -17.92
N CYS A 788 0.66 21.66 -16.98
CA CYS A 788 -0.75 22.02 -17.17
C CYS A 788 -1.35 22.57 -15.88
N LYS A 789 -2.61 22.96 -15.95
CA LYS A 789 -3.47 23.13 -14.79
C LYS A 789 -4.43 21.93 -14.74
N ASN A 790 -4.40 21.15 -13.68
CA ASN A 790 -5.28 19.97 -13.51
C ASN A 790 -6.72 20.38 -13.23
N ASN A 791 -7.38 20.92 -14.24
CA ASN A 791 -8.79 21.28 -14.22
C ASN A 791 -9.64 20.28 -15.02
N ARG A 792 -10.96 20.48 -15.05
CA ARG A 792 -11.89 19.62 -15.78
C ARG A 792 -11.58 19.54 -17.28
N ASP A 793 -11.23 20.67 -17.89
CA ASP A 793 -10.94 20.75 -19.33
C ASP A 793 -9.72 19.94 -19.71
N PHE A 794 -8.63 20.05 -18.91
CA PHE A 794 -7.43 19.25 -19.14
C PHE A 794 -7.70 17.75 -18.98
N ARG A 795 -8.47 17.36 -17.94
CA ARG A 795 -8.83 15.95 -17.74
C ARG A 795 -9.72 15.43 -18.87
N GLY A 796 -10.65 16.25 -19.38
CA GLY A 796 -11.47 15.93 -20.55
C GLY A 796 -10.63 15.71 -21.80
N LEU A 797 -9.74 16.65 -22.10
CA LEU A 797 -8.78 16.56 -23.22
C LEU A 797 -7.95 15.29 -23.14
N LEU A 798 -7.30 15.04 -22.00
CA LEU A 798 -6.42 13.87 -21.86
C LEU A 798 -7.21 12.55 -21.95
N SER A 799 -8.40 12.50 -21.36
CA SER A 799 -9.29 11.33 -21.45
C SER A 799 -9.69 11.04 -22.91
N ALA A 800 -10.10 12.06 -23.67
CA ALA A 800 -10.45 11.91 -25.08
C ALA A 800 -9.28 11.35 -25.90
N VAL A 801 -8.08 11.94 -25.72
CA VAL A 801 -6.85 11.48 -26.41
C VAL A 801 -6.49 10.05 -26.01
N MET A 802 -6.55 9.68 -24.72
CA MET A 802 -6.25 8.31 -24.28
C MET A 802 -7.24 7.30 -24.87
N ILE A 803 -8.52 7.66 -24.99
CA ILE A 803 -9.54 6.79 -25.60
C ILE A 803 -9.31 6.65 -27.11
N GLU A 804 -9.06 7.74 -27.81
CA GLU A 804 -8.79 7.69 -29.26
C GLU A 804 -7.52 6.92 -29.59
N PHE A 805 -6.42 7.25 -28.91
CA PHE A 805 -5.14 6.56 -29.09
C PHE A 805 -5.24 5.07 -28.77
N GLY A 806 -5.93 4.70 -27.69
CA GLY A 806 -6.09 3.30 -27.28
C GLY A 806 -6.96 2.45 -28.22
N LYS A 807 -7.73 3.05 -29.14
CA LYS A 807 -8.44 2.35 -30.23
C LYS A 807 -7.52 1.96 -31.39
N ASN A 808 -6.33 2.57 -31.48
CA ASN A 808 -5.40 2.28 -32.54
C ASN A 808 -4.73 0.91 -32.35
N LYS A 809 -5.11 -0.05 -33.19
CA LYS A 809 -4.61 -1.44 -33.13
C LYS A 809 -3.12 -1.56 -33.38
N GLU A 810 -2.51 -0.62 -34.11
CA GLU A 810 -1.07 -0.61 -34.40
C GLU A 810 -0.25 -0.60 -33.09
N PHE A 811 -0.73 0.14 -32.09
CA PHE A 811 -0.05 0.31 -30.81
C PHE A 811 -0.58 -0.59 -29.68
N GLY A 812 -1.38 -1.60 -30.01
CA GLY A 812 -1.99 -2.51 -29.01
C GLY A 812 -0.99 -3.27 -28.13
N GLN A 813 0.29 -3.39 -28.56
CA GLN A 813 1.38 -3.98 -27.76
C GLN A 813 2.15 -2.95 -26.91
N VAL A 814 1.81 -1.67 -27.00
CA VAL A 814 2.44 -0.60 -26.20
C VAL A 814 1.49 -0.21 -25.06
N SER A 815 1.92 -0.46 -23.84
CA SER A 815 1.19 -0.01 -22.67
C SER A 815 1.39 1.49 -22.46
N THR A 816 0.30 2.23 -22.28
CA THR A 816 0.29 3.67 -22.05
C THR A 816 -0.43 3.98 -20.74
N TYR A 817 0.11 4.93 -19.97
CA TYR A 817 -0.53 5.39 -18.73
C TYR A 817 -0.28 6.87 -18.51
N ALA A 818 -1.17 7.51 -17.78
CA ALA A 818 -1.01 8.88 -17.28
C ALA A 818 -0.72 8.89 -15.77
N ASP A 819 0.14 9.80 -15.34
CA ASP A 819 0.47 9.99 -13.93
C ASP A 819 0.52 11.48 -13.59
N MET A 820 -0.48 11.94 -12.84
CA MET A 820 -0.56 13.32 -12.37
C MET A 820 0.38 13.55 -11.18
N ASN A 821 1.23 14.56 -11.30
CA ASN A 821 2.22 14.92 -10.29
C ASN A 821 3.09 13.71 -9.89
N ALA A 822 3.64 13.03 -10.92
CA ALA A 822 4.47 11.84 -10.75
C ALA A 822 5.63 12.08 -9.78
N LEU A 823 6.10 11.02 -9.12
CA LEU A 823 7.22 11.08 -8.17
C LEU A 823 8.54 11.44 -8.83
N THR A 824 8.74 11.02 -10.07
CA THR A 824 9.93 11.30 -10.89
C THR A 824 9.47 11.72 -12.27
N CYS A 825 9.98 12.83 -12.76
CA CYS A 825 9.60 13.37 -14.07
C CYS A 825 10.75 13.38 -15.06
#